data_5c79f969396279bc95c7a538ffe26700
#
_entry.id   5c79f969396279bc95c7a538ffe26700
#
_cell.length_a   1.000
_cell.length_b   1.000
_cell.length_c   1.000
_cell.angle_alpha   90.00
_cell.angle_beta   90.00
_cell.angle_gamma   90.00
#
_symmetry.space_group_name_H-M   'P 1'
#
loop_
_entity.id
_entity.type
_entity.pdbx_description
1 polymer ?
#
loop_
_entity_poly.entity_id
_entity_poly.type
_entity_poly.pdbx_seq_one_letter_code
_entity_poly.pdbx_strand_id
1 'polypeptide(L)'
;MRKILVTSALPYANGPIHLGHLVEYIQTDIWVRAMKSLGHQVTYVCADDAHGTAIMLKAEANGVTPEQQIADVKASHEKDFAGFLVDFDNYYSTHSPENEHYSQLIYNRLYENGHISHKAVEQLYDPEKGLFLADRFVKGECPKCGAKDQYGDNCEVCGTTYNATELKNPYSTLSGATPVLKSSIHYFFNLPNFSEFLQNWTRKEGRLQTSIANKLQEWFDAGLANWDISRDAPYFGFKIPNTPASEPDKYFYVWLDAPVGYMASFKNLCDQQGAQLGLHFDDYWSKENHNNTEVYHFIGKDIVYFHALFWPAMLEGAGFRTPTAINAHGFLTVNGEKMSKSRGTFIKADTYLQNLDPEYLRYYFASKLSASVEDINLDLEDFMQKVNSDLVGKVVNIASRCAGFIHKNHGSKLALTISEPALLQQIIDAGEDIAAAYEAREFSKAMRLIMACADKANEYIDDKKPWALNKVEGQQAEVQAVCTVALNIFRQLVVYLAPVLPLMCEKARIFLNVDSLDFDSRHALLVGHTINAFTPLMQRVDKDKVAAMVDASKEDLNKQPAIANQAATGPSGASKTKAAASEQSTGETALIGIDDFAKVTMTVAKVLACNNVEGADKLLQFTLDVGETDAQGNVKTRNVFSGIAKFYNPEQLVGKTVVCVTNLAPRKMKFGISEGMILSAEKAGQLTVVTLDDHIPAGATLA
;
A
#
# COMPACT_ATOMS: atom_id res chain seq x y z
N MET A 1 -25.61 16.95 -0.66
CA MET A 1 -25.10 16.16 0.50
C MET A 1 -25.21 14.68 0.17
N ARG A 2 -24.08 13.93 0.14
CA ARG A 2 -24.01 12.48 -0.09
C ARG A 2 -23.99 11.79 1.28
N LYS A 3 -24.47 10.54 1.34
CA LYS A 3 -24.40 9.67 2.53
C LYS A 3 -23.40 8.53 2.22
N ILE A 4 -22.28 8.52 2.89
CA ILE A 4 -21.13 7.70 2.52
C ILE A 4 -20.70 6.83 3.71
N LEU A 5 -20.63 5.52 3.52
CA LEU A 5 -19.95 4.59 4.41
C LEU A 5 -18.56 4.28 3.84
N VAL A 6 -17.55 4.46 4.65
CA VAL A 6 -16.14 4.23 4.30
C VAL A 6 -15.55 3.16 5.19
N THR A 7 -14.77 2.27 4.62
CA THR A 7 -14.01 1.26 5.38
C THR A 7 -12.57 1.20 4.89
N SER A 8 -11.66 0.86 5.78
CA SER A 8 -10.31 0.39 5.44
C SER A 8 -10.21 -1.11 5.62
N ALA A 9 -9.29 -1.77 4.93
CA ALA A 9 -9.00 -3.18 5.14
C ALA A 9 -8.69 -3.43 6.62
N LEU A 10 -9.15 -4.57 7.11
CA LEU A 10 -9.01 -4.93 8.51
C LEU A 10 -7.58 -5.37 8.80
N PRO A 11 -6.86 -4.75 9.74
CA PRO A 11 -5.54 -5.21 10.13
C PRO A 11 -5.64 -6.56 10.84
N TYR A 12 -4.75 -7.48 10.51
CA TYR A 12 -4.73 -8.80 11.12
C TYR A 12 -4.24 -8.71 12.58
N ALA A 13 -5.03 -9.20 13.53
CA ALA A 13 -4.78 -9.10 14.97
C ALA A 13 -3.59 -9.99 15.45
N ASN A 14 -2.52 -10.05 14.67
CA ASN A 14 -1.34 -10.90 14.93
C ASN A 14 -0.05 -10.08 15.17
N GLY A 15 -0.07 -8.78 15.05
CA GLY A 15 1.13 -7.95 15.22
C GLY A 15 0.84 -6.47 15.32
N PRO A 16 1.86 -5.66 15.64
CA PRO A 16 1.71 -4.22 15.75
C PRO A 16 1.49 -3.56 14.38
N ILE A 17 0.87 -2.40 14.38
CA ILE A 17 0.81 -1.53 13.21
C ILE A 17 2.22 -1.03 12.84
N HIS A 18 2.50 -0.94 11.56
CA HIS A 18 3.72 -0.36 11.00
C HIS A 18 3.40 0.66 9.91
N LEU A 19 4.41 1.43 9.47
CA LEU A 19 4.18 2.52 8.51
C LEU A 19 3.54 2.08 7.19
N GLY A 20 3.75 0.82 6.77
CA GLY A 20 3.10 0.28 5.57
C GLY A 20 1.58 0.17 5.71
N HIS A 21 1.09 -0.26 6.88
CA HIS A 21 -0.33 -0.24 7.18
C HIS A 21 -0.89 1.19 7.18
N LEU A 22 -0.14 2.13 7.74
CA LEU A 22 -0.57 3.53 7.89
C LEU A 22 -0.80 4.25 6.55
N VAL A 23 -0.23 3.78 5.44
CA VAL A 23 -0.55 4.32 4.11
C VAL A 23 -2.05 4.27 3.86
N GLU A 24 -2.67 3.13 4.17
CA GLU A 24 -4.10 2.93 3.97
C GLU A 24 -4.94 3.81 4.90
N TYR A 25 -4.67 3.74 6.19
CA TYR A 25 -5.50 4.41 7.19
C TYR A 25 -5.38 5.93 7.13
N ILE A 26 -4.18 6.46 6.88
CA ILE A 26 -3.96 7.90 6.72
C ILE A 26 -4.66 8.44 5.48
N GLN A 27 -4.51 7.77 4.31
CA GLN A 27 -5.19 8.25 3.10
C GLN A 27 -6.71 8.18 3.22
N THR A 28 -7.23 7.14 3.87
CA THR A 28 -8.67 7.00 4.10
C THR A 28 -9.19 8.09 5.02
N ASP A 29 -8.51 8.35 6.15
CA ASP A 29 -8.87 9.40 7.08
C ASP A 29 -8.83 10.80 6.43
N ILE A 30 -7.80 11.08 5.63
CA ILE A 30 -7.71 12.33 4.86
C ILE A 30 -8.92 12.47 3.92
N TRP A 31 -9.28 11.42 3.21
CA TRP A 31 -10.45 11.45 2.31
C TRP A 31 -11.74 11.65 3.08
N VAL A 32 -11.94 10.93 4.19
CA VAL A 32 -13.11 11.08 5.08
C VAL A 32 -13.23 12.50 5.59
N ARG A 33 -12.15 13.08 6.13
CA ARG A 33 -12.14 14.48 6.62
C ARG A 33 -12.42 15.46 5.50
N ALA A 34 -11.86 15.26 4.32
CA ALA A 34 -12.14 16.11 3.17
C ALA A 34 -13.62 16.06 2.78
N MET A 35 -14.21 14.86 2.69
CA MET A 35 -15.64 14.71 2.35
C MET A 35 -16.57 15.29 3.45
N LYS A 36 -16.23 15.10 4.74
CA LYS A 36 -16.96 15.74 5.86
C LYS A 36 -16.88 17.27 5.73
N SER A 37 -15.69 17.83 5.46
CA SER A 37 -15.47 19.26 5.27
C SER A 37 -16.23 19.85 4.07
N LEU A 38 -16.44 19.05 3.02
CA LEU A 38 -17.27 19.40 1.85
C LEU A 38 -18.78 19.26 2.10
N GLY A 39 -19.20 19.02 3.35
CA GLY A 39 -20.62 18.98 3.75
C GLY A 39 -21.32 17.65 3.45
N HIS A 40 -20.60 16.55 3.27
CA HIS A 40 -21.17 15.20 3.13
C HIS A 40 -21.35 14.53 4.50
N GLN A 41 -22.34 13.66 4.63
CA GLN A 41 -22.47 12.76 5.78
C GLN A 41 -21.59 11.53 5.52
N VAL A 42 -20.49 11.42 6.23
CA VAL A 42 -19.52 10.33 6.05
C VAL A 42 -19.35 9.58 7.36
N THR A 43 -19.47 8.27 7.30
CA THR A 43 -19.23 7.36 8.42
C THR A 43 -18.03 6.47 8.10
N TYR A 44 -17.03 6.44 8.97
CA TYR A 44 -15.82 5.66 8.79
C TYR A 44 -15.73 4.55 9.83
N VAL A 45 -15.83 3.30 9.39
CA VAL A 45 -15.73 2.13 10.27
C VAL A 45 -14.58 1.22 9.86
N CYS A 46 -14.02 0.53 10.86
CA CYS A 46 -13.01 -0.50 10.68
C CYS A 46 -13.13 -1.55 11.79
N ALA A 47 -12.33 -2.59 11.74
CA ALA A 47 -12.24 -3.62 12.78
C ALA A 47 -10.89 -4.33 12.70
N ASP A 48 -10.53 -5.10 13.73
CA ASP A 48 -9.45 -6.09 13.63
C ASP A 48 -9.95 -7.37 12.97
N ASP A 49 -9.16 -7.95 12.05
CA ASP A 49 -9.31 -9.32 11.59
C ASP A 49 -8.72 -10.27 12.66
N ALA A 50 -9.61 -10.92 13.42
CA ALA A 50 -9.30 -11.53 14.70
C ALA A 50 -9.20 -13.08 14.67
N HIS A 51 -9.37 -13.73 13.52
CA HIS A 51 -9.45 -15.19 13.45
C HIS A 51 -8.24 -15.85 12.76
N GLY A 52 -8.09 -17.13 12.98
CA GLY A 52 -7.13 -17.97 12.28
C GLY A 52 -6.14 -18.72 13.18
N THR A 53 -5.50 -19.73 12.59
CA THR A 53 -4.51 -20.59 13.27
C THR A 53 -3.33 -19.78 13.83
N ALA A 54 -2.89 -18.72 13.14
CA ALA A 54 -1.74 -17.94 13.58
C ALA A 54 -2.01 -17.18 14.89
N ILE A 55 -3.23 -16.72 15.11
CA ILE A 55 -3.65 -16.09 16.38
C ILE A 55 -3.67 -17.12 17.50
N MET A 56 -4.26 -18.29 17.24
CA MET A 56 -4.30 -19.40 18.21
C MET A 56 -2.89 -19.82 18.65
N LEU A 57 -1.97 -20.03 17.71
CA LEU A 57 -0.59 -20.42 18.00
C LEU A 57 0.18 -19.32 18.75
N LYS A 58 -0.08 -18.06 18.43
CA LYS A 58 0.55 -16.93 19.13
C LYS A 58 0.05 -16.80 20.56
N ALA A 59 -1.24 -16.97 20.77
CA ALA A 59 -1.84 -17.00 22.11
C ALA A 59 -1.23 -18.13 22.94
N GLU A 60 -1.12 -19.35 22.38
CA GLU A 60 -0.44 -20.50 23.03
C GLU A 60 1.00 -20.14 23.42
N ALA A 61 1.77 -19.55 22.50
CA ALA A 61 3.16 -19.15 22.75
C ALA A 61 3.29 -18.07 23.84
N ASN A 62 2.30 -17.18 23.95
CA ASN A 62 2.24 -16.13 24.96
C ASN A 62 1.63 -16.61 26.30
N GLY A 63 1.09 -17.84 26.37
CA GLY A 63 0.43 -18.38 27.54
C GLY A 63 -0.91 -17.71 27.90
N VAL A 64 -1.61 -17.17 26.93
CA VAL A 64 -2.91 -16.51 27.09
C VAL A 64 -3.97 -17.18 26.21
N THR A 65 -5.25 -16.82 26.40
CA THR A 65 -6.30 -17.28 25.48
C THR A 65 -6.28 -16.49 24.18
N PRO A 66 -6.80 -17.03 23.06
CA PRO A 66 -6.94 -16.28 21.82
C PRO A 66 -7.72 -14.98 21.98
N GLU A 67 -8.79 -14.98 22.79
CA GLU A 67 -9.61 -13.81 23.07
C GLU A 67 -8.81 -12.70 23.79
N GLN A 68 -7.97 -13.09 24.77
CA GLN A 68 -7.08 -12.14 25.43
C GLN A 68 -6.04 -11.60 24.46
N GLN A 69 -5.45 -12.47 23.62
CA GLN A 69 -4.46 -12.08 22.61
C GLN A 69 -5.02 -11.04 21.65
N ILE A 70 -6.24 -11.23 21.12
CA ILE A 70 -6.84 -10.27 20.20
C ILE A 70 -7.28 -8.98 20.89
N ALA A 71 -7.71 -9.03 22.16
CA ALA A 71 -8.06 -7.85 22.94
C ALA A 71 -6.83 -6.95 23.19
N ASP A 72 -5.69 -7.54 23.53
CA ASP A 72 -4.44 -6.80 23.74
C ASP A 72 -3.94 -6.16 22.45
N VAL A 73 -4.03 -6.88 21.32
CA VAL A 73 -3.64 -6.35 20.00
C VAL A 73 -4.58 -5.23 19.58
N LYS A 74 -5.90 -5.38 19.76
CA LYS A 74 -6.89 -4.36 19.46
C LYS A 74 -6.58 -3.04 20.20
N ALA A 75 -6.33 -3.13 21.51
CA ALA A 75 -5.98 -1.96 22.31
C ALA A 75 -4.70 -1.26 21.80
N SER A 76 -3.71 -2.05 21.33
CA SER A 76 -2.50 -1.50 20.72
C SER A 76 -2.81 -0.80 19.37
N HIS A 77 -3.62 -1.41 18.52
CA HIS A 77 -4.01 -0.84 17.23
C HIS A 77 -4.80 0.46 17.41
N GLU A 78 -5.78 0.50 18.30
CA GLU A 78 -6.55 1.71 18.62
C GLU A 78 -5.64 2.85 19.10
N LYS A 79 -4.67 2.54 19.96
CA LYS A 79 -3.68 3.53 20.42
C LYS A 79 -2.83 4.06 19.26
N ASP A 80 -2.35 3.19 18.39
CA ASP A 80 -1.52 3.56 17.25
C ASP A 80 -2.29 4.43 16.26
N PHE A 81 -3.53 4.05 15.92
CA PHE A 81 -4.39 4.83 15.01
C PHE A 81 -4.73 6.21 15.60
N ALA A 82 -5.11 6.26 16.87
CA ALA A 82 -5.37 7.54 17.56
C ALA A 82 -4.10 8.42 17.56
N GLY A 83 -2.92 7.82 17.77
CA GLY A 83 -1.64 8.51 17.71
C GLY A 83 -1.34 9.13 16.34
N PHE A 84 -1.78 8.51 15.25
CA PHE A 84 -1.68 9.05 13.89
C PHE A 84 -2.90 9.88 13.47
N LEU A 85 -3.81 10.20 14.40
CA LEU A 85 -4.99 11.03 14.18
C LEU A 85 -6.00 10.42 13.19
N VAL A 86 -5.99 9.10 13.07
CA VAL A 86 -7.02 8.35 12.33
C VAL A 86 -8.27 8.29 13.22
N ASP A 87 -9.38 8.79 12.72
CA ASP A 87 -10.60 9.01 13.48
C ASP A 87 -11.75 8.15 12.92
N PHE A 88 -11.88 6.94 13.50
CA PHE A 88 -12.98 6.04 13.18
C PHE A 88 -14.25 6.41 13.94
N ASP A 89 -15.39 6.41 13.28
CA ASP A 89 -16.69 6.48 13.94
C ASP A 89 -16.99 5.17 14.71
N ASN A 90 -16.42 4.02 14.26
CA ASN A 90 -16.35 2.78 15.04
C ASN A 90 -15.14 1.93 14.64
N TYR A 91 -14.36 1.48 15.62
CA TYR A 91 -13.31 0.47 15.46
C TYR A 91 -13.68 -0.78 16.26
N TYR A 92 -13.89 -1.91 15.58
CA TYR A 92 -14.50 -3.09 16.17
C TYR A 92 -13.59 -4.34 16.09
N SER A 93 -14.18 -5.52 16.04
CA SER A 93 -13.48 -6.81 15.87
C SER A 93 -14.33 -7.78 15.07
N THR A 94 -13.71 -8.58 14.22
CA THR A 94 -14.40 -9.69 13.56
C THR A 94 -14.82 -10.80 14.55
N HIS A 95 -14.19 -10.88 15.71
CA HIS A 95 -14.65 -11.76 16.79
C HIS A 95 -15.76 -11.06 17.58
N SER A 96 -16.97 -11.00 17.00
CA SER A 96 -18.12 -10.31 17.55
C SER A 96 -19.43 -11.03 17.18
N PRO A 97 -20.51 -10.84 17.99
CA PRO A 97 -21.80 -11.45 17.71
C PRO A 97 -22.40 -11.03 16.37
N GLU A 98 -22.21 -9.77 15.98
CA GLU A 98 -22.71 -9.25 14.71
C GLU A 98 -21.99 -9.92 13.53
N ASN A 99 -20.68 -10.11 13.65
CA ASN A 99 -19.89 -10.76 12.61
C ASN A 99 -20.24 -12.24 12.47
N GLU A 100 -20.40 -12.94 13.61
CA GLU A 100 -20.89 -14.33 13.59
C GLU A 100 -22.25 -14.44 12.90
N HIS A 101 -23.19 -13.59 13.30
CA HIS A 101 -24.53 -13.56 12.73
C HIS A 101 -24.52 -13.36 11.19
N TYR A 102 -23.82 -12.33 10.72
CA TYR A 102 -23.81 -12.03 9.28
C TYR A 102 -22.98 -13.03 8.47
N SER A 103 -21.90 -13.58 9.02
CA SER A 103 -21.12 -14.65 8.36
C SER A 103 -21.97 -15.91 8.18
N GLN A 104 -22.68 -16.32 9.23
CA GLN A 104 -23.59 -17.46 9.15
C GLN A 104 -24.80 -17.19 8.23
N LEU A 105 -25.37 -15.97 8.25
CA LEU A 105 -26.49 -15.58 7.39
C LEU A 105 -26.07 -15.60 5.90
N ILE A 106 -24.91 -15.04 5.57
CA ILE A 106 -24.36 -15.04 4.21
C ILE A 106 -24.13 -16.48 3.76
N TYR A 107 -23.45 -17.29 4.58
CA TYR A 107 -23.20 -18.70 4.28
C TYR A 107 -24.48 -19.48 4.04
N ASN A 108 -25.49 -19.36 4.93
CA ASN A 108 -26.75 -20.07 4.79
C ASN A 108 -27.48 -19.71 3.48
N ARG A 109 -27.53 -18.41 3.15
CA ARG A 109 -28.14 -17.97 1.88
C ARG A 109 -27.39 -18.48 0.66
N LEU A 110 -26.05 -18.48 0.70
CA LEU A 110 -25.22 -19.06 -0.37
C LEU A 110 -25.44 -20.58 -0.50
N TYR A 111 -25.58 -21.28 0.62
CA TYR A 111 -25.85 -22.71 0.65
C TYR A 111 -27.24 -23.05 0.07
N GLU A 112 -28.27 -22.35 0.52
CA GLU A 112 -29.67 -22.51 0.05
C GLU A 112 -29.79 -22.20 -1.46
N ASN A 113 -29.01 -21.23 -1.95
CA ASN A 113 -29.00 -20.84 -3.37
C ASN A 113 -28.08 -21.73 -4.24
N GLY A 114 -27.48 -22.80 -3.68
CA GLY A 114 -26.66 -23.77 -4.42
C GLY A 114 -25.26 -23.27 -4.79
N HIS A 115 -24.75 -22.25 -4.07
CA HIS A 115 -23.42 -21.69 -4.31
C HIS A 115 -22.32 -22.29 -3.42
N ILE A 116 -22.68 -23.26 -2.56
CA ILE A 116 -21.72 -23.99 -1.73
C ILE A 116 -21.68 -25.46 -2.16
N SER A 117 -20.48 -25.97 -2.35
CA SER A 117 -20.21 -27.39 -2.60
C SER A 117 -19.25 -27.95 -1.54
N HIS A 118 -19.15 -29.27 -1.43
CA HIS A 118 -18.22 -29.92 -0.52
C HIS A 118 -17.53 -31.10 -1.21
N LYS A 119 -16.28 -31.36 -0.84
CA LYS A 119 -15.49 -32.50 -1.32
C LYS A 119 -14.41 -32.91 -0.31
N ALA A 120 -13.98 -34.16 -0.38
CA ALA A 120 -12.81 -34.61 0.37
C ALA A 120 -11.52 -33.99 -0.18
N VAL A 121 -10.67 -33.50 0.72
CA VAL A 121 -9.35 -32.94 0.42
C VAL A 121 -8.31 -33.67 1.25
N GLU A 122 -7.22 -34.11 0.62
CA GLU A 122 -6.07 -34.68 1.32
C GLU A 122 -5.10 -33.56 1.71
N GLN A 123 -4.73 -33.54 2.98
CA GLN A 123 -3.84 -32.53 3.55
C GLN A 123 -2.80 -33.17 4.46
N LEU A 124 -1.69 -32.47 4.69
CA LEU A 124 -0.69 -32.84 5.67
C LEU A 124 -1.20 -32.51 7.08
N TYR A 125 -1.10 -33.49 7.98
CA TYR A 125 -1.54 -33.41 9.37
C TYR A 125 -0.37 -33.66 10.30
N ASP A 126 -0.20 -32.81 11.29
CA ASP A 126 0.80 -32.96 12.34
C ASP A 126 0.23 -33.86 13.45
N PRO A 127 0.78 -35.09 13.62
CA PRO A 127 0.25 -36.01 14.62
C PRO A 127 0.58 -35.61 16.07
N GLU A 128 1.63 -34.81 16.30
CA GLU A 128 2.02 -34.34 17.63
C GLU A 128 1.21 -33.13 18.10
N LYS A 129 0.97 -32.18 17.18
CA LYS A 129 0.15 -31.01 17.47
C LYS A 129 -1.35 -31.25 17.27
N GLY A 130 -1.74 -32.32 16.59
CA GLY A 130 -3.14 -32.69 16.38
C GLY A 130 -3.88 -31.74 15.43
N LEU A 131 -3.19 -31.15 14.44
CA LEU A 131 -3.78 -30.18 13.53
C LEU A 131 -3.36 -30.37 12.07
N PHE A 132 -4.20 -29.93 11.13
CA PHE A 132 -3.83 -29.84 9.73
C PHE A 132 -2.87 -28.68 9.49
N LEU A 133 -1.85 -28.92 8.67
CA LEU A 133 -0.78 -27.95 8.41
C LEU A 133 -1.12 -27.09 7.20
N ALA A 134 -1.19 -25.78 7.39
CA ALA A 134 -1.14 -24.83 6.30
C ALA A 134 0.27 -24.82 5.66
N ASP A 135 0.37 -24.44 4.39
CA ASP A 135 1.60 -24.47 3.58
C ASP A 135 2.83 -23.86 4.29
N ARG A 136 2.63 -22.78 5.05
CA ARG A 136 3.67 -22.09 5.83
C ARG A 136 4.13 -22.85 7.09
N PHE A 137 3.40 -23.87 7.50
CA PHE A 137 3.75 -24.73 8.65
C PHE A 137 4.36 -26.04 8.23
N VAL A 138 4.60 -26.24 6.94
CA VAL A 138 5.28 -27.40 6.37
C VAL A 138 6.55 -26.94 5.67
N LYS A 139 7.64 -27.64 5.90
CA LYS A 139 8.87 -27.54 5.11
C LYS A 139 9.31 -28.91 4.65
N GLY A 140 10.07 -28.91 3.54
CA GLY A 140 10.60 -30.14 2.98
C GLY A 140 11.53 -29.85 1.83
N GLU A 141 11.84 -30.89 1.05
CA GLU A 141 12.67 -30.77 -0.15
C GLU A 141 11.77 -30.48 -1.36
N CYS A 142 12.18 -29.50 -2.17
CA CYS A 142 11.46 -29.16 -3.40
C CYS A 142 11.32 -30.38 -4.31
N PRO A 143 10.10 -30.72 -4.78
CA PRO A 143 9.88 -31.88 -5.66
C PRO A 143 10.64 -31.79 -6.98
N LYS A 144 10.94 -30.55 -7.46
CA LYS A 144 11.59 -30.31 -8.74
C LYS A 144 13.11 -30.22 -8.68
N CYS A 145 13.66 -29.37 -7.78
CA CYS A 145 15.11 -29.13 -7.74
C CYS A 145 15.82 -29.77 -6.54
N GLY A 146 15.09 -30.36 -5.59
CA GLY A 146 15.66 -31.01 -4.40
C GLY A 146 16.22 -30.03 -3.34
N ALA A 147 15.98 -28.73 -3.48
CA ALA A 147 16.38 -27.75 -2.48
C ALA A 147 15.69 -28.03 -1.15
N LYS A 148 16.46 -28.03 -0.05
CA LYS A 148 15.97 -28.35 1.31
C LYS A 148 15.27 -27.13 1.91
N ASP A 149 14.47 -27.38 2.96
CA ASP A 149 13.84 -26.38 3.82
C ASP A 149 12.89 -25.41 3.08
N GLN A 150 12.29 -25.90 1.98
CA GLN A 150 11.32 -25.12 1.19
C GLN A 150 9.92 -25.24 1.81
N TYR A 151 9.15 -24.12 1.78
CA TYR A 151 7.78 -24.10 2.26
C TYR A 151 6.80 -24.88 1.37
N GLY A 152 5.59 -25.13 1.86
CA GLY A 152 4.60 -26.01 1.22
C GLY A 152 3.94 -25.48 -0.04
N ASP A 153 4.20 -24.24 -0.44
CA ASP A 153 3.56 -23.57 -1.58
C ASP A 153 4.51 -23.30 -2.75
N ASN A 154 5.79 -23.02 -2.46
CA ASN A 154 6.76 -22.65 -3.50
C ASN A 154 8.21 -22.92 -3.08
N CYS A 155 9.08 -23.04 -4.07
CA CYS A 155 10.51 -23.16 -3.87
C CYS A 155 11.19 -21.79 -4.02
N GLU A 156 11.82 -21.31 -2.96
CA GLU A 156 12.58 -20.04 -2.99
C GLU A 156 13.83 -20.10 -3.91
N VAL A 157 14.33 -21.32 -4.19
CA VAL A 157 15.54 -21.52 -5.00
C VAL A 157 15.23 -21.57 -6.49
N CYS A 158 14.18 -22.28 -6.92
CA CYS A 158 13.89 -22.46 -8.35
C CYS A 158 12.55 -21.82 -8.79
N GLY A 159 11.82 -21.17 -7.88
CA GLY A 159 10.57 -20.47 -8.17
C GLY A 159 9.38 -21.37 -8.56
N THR A 160 9.52 -22.70 -8.45
CA THR A 160 8.41 -23.63 -8.78
C THR A 160 7.36 -23.63 -7.67
N THR A 161 6.09 -23.52 -8.04
CA THR A 161 4.95 -23.73 -7.16
C THR A 161 4.52 -25.21 -7.17
N TYR A 162 4.08 -25.72 -6.03
CA TYR A 162 3.61 -27.09 -5.81
C TYR A 162 2.61 -27.12 -4.64
N ASN A 163 1.95 -28.26 -4.44
CA ASN A 163 1.17 -28.47 -3.23
C ASN A 163 2.06 -28.98 -2.10
N ALA A 164 1.73 -28.66 -0.84
CA ALA A 164 2.50 -29.12 0.31
C ALA A 164 2.67 -30.65 0.35
N THR A 165 1.69 -31.40 -0.16
CA THR A 165 1.70 -32.86 -0.25
C THR A 165 2.73 -33.41 -1.26
N GLU A 166 3.27 -32.57 -2.16
CA GLU A 166 4.30 -32.94 -3.15
C GLU A 166 5.72 -32.78 -2.62
N LEU A 167 5.90 -32.12 -1.46
CA LEU A 167 7.23 -31.99 -0.84
C LEU A 167 7.82 -33.36 -0.52
N LYS A 168 9.12 -33.52 -0.75
CA LYS A 168 9.86 -34.68 -0.30
C LYS A 168 10.36 -34.45 1.11
N ASN A 169 10.34 -35.52 1.93
CA ASN A 169 10.73 -35.46 3.33
C ASN A 169 10.12 -34.28 4.11
N PRO A 170 8.78 -34.11 4.04
CA PRO A 170 8.13 -32.99 4.72
C PRO A 170 8.25 -33.11 6.23
N TYR A 171 8.37 -31.96 6.91
CA TYR A 171 8.29 -31.86 8.36
C TYR A 171 7.48 -30.66 8.79
N SER A 172 6.81 -30.79 9.95
CA SER A 172 6.09 -29.70 10.58
C SER A 172 7.05 -28.67 11.16
N THR A 173 6.85 -27.38 10.85
CA THR A 173 7.64 -26.31 11.50
C THR A 173 7.21 -26.04 12.94
N LEU A 174 6.08 -26.63 13.38
CA LEU A 174 5.52 -26.43 14.71
C LEU A 174 6.04 -27.45 15.73
N SER A 175 6.23 -28.72 15.31
CA SER A 175 6.66 -29.81 16.18
C SER A 175 7.98 -30.45 15.74
N GLY A 176 8.37 -30.31 14.47
CA GLY A 176 9.44 -31.07 13.85
C GLY A 176 9.03 -32.47 13.38
N ALA A 177 7.81 -32.93 13.71
CA ALA A 177 7.31 -34.25 13.33
C ALA A 177 7.14 -34.39 11.81
N THR A 178 7.27 -35.63 11.32
CA THR A 178 6.90 -35.95 9.93
C THR A 178 5.37 -35.98 9.83
N PRO A 179 4.77 -35.10 9.01
CA PRO A 179 3.31 -35.07 8.86
C PRO A 179 2.80 -36.31 8.12
N VAL A 180 1.54 -36.66 8.40
CA VAL A 180 0.84 -37.76 7.72
C VAL A 180 -0.26 -37.18 6.82
N LEU A 181 -0.55 -37.87 5.71
CA LEU A 181 -1.70 -37.54 4.87
C LEU A 181 -3.00 -37.93 5.57
N LYS A 182 -3.93 -37.00 5.62
CA LYS A 182 -5.25 -37.22 6.20
C LYS A 182 -6.30 -36.54 5.34
N SER A 183 -7.40 -37.27 5.08
CA SER A 183 -8.53 -36.74 4.30
C SER A 183 -9.51 -36.01 5.22
N SER A 184 -10.02 -34.87 4.77
CA SER A 184 -11.06 -34.12 5.45
C SER A 184 -12.07 -33.59 4.44
N ILE A 185 -13.34 -33.45 4.82
CA ILE A 185 -14.35 -32.80 3.98
C ILE A 185 -14.19 -31.30 4.10
N HIS A 186 -14.05 -30.62 2.94
CA HIS A 186 -13.98 -29.17 2.86
C HIS A 186 -15.18 -28.60 2.11
N TYR A 187 -15.56 -27.38 2.51
CA TYR A 187 -16.64 -26.62 1.91
C TYR A 187 -16.08 -25.55 0.99
N PHE A 188 -16.70 -25.39 -0.18
CA PHE A 188 -16.23 -24.51 -1.23
C PHE A 188 -17.31 -23.54 -1.66
N PHE A 189 -16.96 -22.26 -1.76
CA PHE A 189 -17.79 -21.28 -2.45
C PHE A 189 -17.56 -21.38 -3.95
N ASN A 190 -18.65 -21.60 -4.71
CA ASN A 190 -18.60 -21.82 -6.15
C ASN A 190 -18.51 -20.48 -6.90
N LEU A 191 -17.36 -19.80 -6.79
CA LEU A 191 -17.09 -18.50 -7.40
C LEU A 191 -17.35 -18.45 -8.92
N PRO A 192 -17.09 -19.51 -9.72
CA PRO A 192 -17.41 -19.54 -11.14
C PRO A 192 -18.87 -19.23 -11.48
N ASN A 193 -19.81 -19.51 -10.58
CA ASN A 193 -21.22 -19.17 -10.76
C ASN A 193 -21.48 -17.66 -10.93
N PHE A 194 -20.52 -16.84 -10.51
CA PHE A 194 -20.60 -15.38 -10.54
C PHE A 194 -19.72 -14.74 -11.62
N SER A 195 -19.13 -15.53 -12.52
CA SER A 195 -18.16 -15.02 -13.52
C SER A 195 -18.72 -13.90 -14.38
N GLU A 196 -19.93 -14.04 -14.92
CA GLU A 196 -20.58 -13.00 -15.72
C GLU A 196 -20.89 -11.75 -14.90
N PHE A 197 -21.46 -11.93 -13.71
CA PHE A 197 -21.74 -10.83 -12.77
C PHE A 197 -20.45 -10.05 -12.44
N LEU A 198 -19.38 -10.74 -12.09
CA LEU A 198 -18.11 -10.13 -11.69
C LEU A 198 -17.42 -9.41 -12.85
N GLN A 199 -17.46 -9.97 -14.08
CA GLN A 199 -16.95 -9.29 -15.26
C GLN A 199 -17.69 -7.97 -15.51
N ASN A 200 -19.01 -7.96 -15.41
CA ASN A 200 -19.81 -6.76 -15.57
C ASN A 200 -19.56 -5.76 -14.42
N TRP A 201 -19.49 -6.24 -13.19
CA TRP A 201 -19.31 -5.42 -12.00
C TRP A 201 -17.94 -4.74 -11.96
N THR A 202 -16.85 -5.48 -12.23
CA THR A 202 -15.47 -4.97 -12.17
C THR A 202 -15.15 -3.97 -13.29
N ARG A 203 -15.87 -4.02 -14.41
CA ARG A 203 -15.68 -3.12 -15.56
C ARG A 203 -16.61 -1.91 -15.56
N LYS A 204 -17.57 -1.86 -14.64
CA LYS A 204 -18.45 -0.70 -14.51
C LYS A 204 -17.61 0.49 -14.04
N GLU A 205 -17.78 1.62 -14.74
CA GLU A 205 -17.09 2.87 -14.41
C GLU A 205 -17.26 3.26 -12.93
N GLY A 206 -16.16 3.71 -12.31
CA GLY A 206 -16.13 4.12 -10.92
C GLY A 206 -16.05 3.00 -9.88
N ARG A 207 -16.10 1.72 -10.30
CA ARG A 207 -16.00 0.57 -9.36
C ARG A 207 -14.56 0.31 -8.91
N LEU A 208 -13.64 0.30 -9.86
CA LEU A 208 -12.22 0.01 -9.65
C LEU A 208 -11.35 0.95 -10.47
N GLN A 209 -10.10 1.11 -10.08
CA GLN A 209 -9.09 1.74 -10.95
C GLN A 209 -8.89 0.87 -12.20
N THR A 210 -8.67 1.52 -13.35
CA THR A 210 -8.53 0.84 -14.65
C THR A 210 -7.42 -0.21 -14.65
N SER A 211 -6.28 0.08 -14.02
CA SER A 211 -5.16 -0.87 -13.88
C SER A 211 -5.56 -2.14 -13.12
N ILE A 212 -6.34 -1.99 -12.06
CA ILE A 212 -6.88 -3.11 -11.27
C ILE A 212 -7.89 -3.93 -12.10
N ALA A 213 -8.85 -3.27 -12.75
CA ALA A 213 -9.84 -3.95 -13.60
C ALA A 213 -9.17 -4.74 -14.74
N ASN A 214 -8.10 -4.19 -15.33
CA ASN A 214 -7.31 -4.87 -16.37
C ASN A 214 -6.55 -6.09 -15.80
N LYS A 215 -5.98 -5.96 -14.60
CA LYS A 215 -5.27 -7.07 -13.94
C LYS A 215 -6.23 -8.23 -13.61
N LEU A 216 -7.45 -7.93 -13.19
CA LEU A 216 -8.45 -8.96 -12.90
C LEU A 216 -8.90 -9.74 -14.15
N GLN A 217 -8.74 -9.17 -15.37
CA GLN A 217 -9.04 -9.89 -16.60
C GLN A 217 -8.23 -11.19 -16.74
N GLU A 218 -6.99 -11.22 -16.26
CA GLU A 218 -6.14 -12.42 -16.28
C GLU A 218 -6.79 -13.58 -15.51
N TRP A 219 -7.53 -13.29 -14.42
CA TRP A 219 -8.25 -14.28 -13.64
C TRP A 219 -9.50 -14.80 -14.36
N PHE A 220 -10.22 -13.93 -15.05
CA PHE A 220 -11.36 -14.34 -15.85
C PHE A 220 -10.93 -15.18 -17.05
N ASP A 221 -9.83 -14.83 -17.72
CA ASP A 221 -9.29 -15.57 -18.86
C ASP A 221 -8.75 -16.95 -18.45
N ALA A 222 -8.17 -17.05 -17.23
CA ALA A 222 -7.73 -18.32 -16.66
C ALA A 222 -8.89 -19.19 -16.15
N GLY A 223 -10.08 -18.62 -15.99
CA GLY A 223 -11.24 -19.25 -15.36
C GLY A 223 -11.19 -19.17 -13.82
N LEU A 224 -12.28 -18.68 -13.22
CA LEU A 224 -12.39 -18.62 -11.76
C LEU A 224 -12.51 -20.03 -11.19
N ALA A 225 -11.89 -20.27 -10.04
CA ALA A 225 -11.93 -21.55 -9.34
C ALA A 225 -12.81 -21.48 -8.08
N ASN A 226 -13.33 -22.63 -7.66
CA ASN A 226 -14.03 -22.75 -6.38
C ASN A 226 -13.06 -22.40 -5.23
N TRP A 227 -13.56 -21.69 -4.25
CA TRP A 227 -12.77 -21.21 -3.13
C TRP A 227 -13.06 -22.01 -1.86
N ASP A 228 -12.02 -22.59 -1.26
CA ASP A 228 -12.12 -23.31 0.01
C ASP A 228 -12.37 -22.35 1.17
N ILE A 229 -13.54 -22.43 1.76
CA ILE A 229 -14.03 -21.55 2.83
C ILE A 229 -14.04 -22.22 4.20
N SER A 230 -13.50 -23.43 4.33
CA SER A 230 -13.53 -24.20 5.57
C SER A 230 -12.15 -24.49 6.15
N ARG A 231 -12.09 -24.63 7.46
CA ARG A 231 -10.91 -25.09 8.21
C ARG A 231 -11.29 -26.13 9.25
N ASP A 232 -10.39 -27.08 9.45
CA ASP A 232 -10.56 -28.14 10.46
C ASP A 232 -10.18 -27.65 11.87
N ALA A 233 -10.77 -28.27 12.89
CA ALA A 233 -10.37 -28.11 14.27
C ALA A 233 -8.94 -28.67 14.51
N PRO A 234 -8.14 -28.06 15.44
CA PRO A 234 -8.43 -26.87 16.21
C PRO A 234 -8.23 -25.59 15.38
N TYR A 235 -9.14 -24.65 15.51
CA TYR A 235 -9.10 -23.37 14.78
C TYR A 235 -9.82 -22.31 15.62
N PHE A 236 -9.27 -21.11 15.68
CA PHE A 236 -9.91 -19.98 16.31
C PHE A 236 -10.72 -19.19 15.27
N GLY A 237 -12.04 -19.25 15.36
CA GLY A 237 -12.99 -18.65 14.43
C GLY A 237 -14.41 -19.15 14.64
N PHE A 238 -15.34 -18.78 13.78
CA PHE A 238 -16.73 -19.21 13.85
C PHE A 238 -16.94 -20.56 13.20
N LYS A 239 -17.80 -21.37 13.80
CA LYS A 239 -18.20 -22.66 13.24
C LYS A 239 -19.10 -22.49 12.03
N ILE A 240 -18.90 -23.34 11.03
CA ILE A 240 -19.81 -23.45 9.88
C ILE A 240 -21.10 -24.08 10.37
N PRO A 241 -22.27 -23.43 10.17
CA PRO A 241 -23.55 -24.01 10.54
C PRO A 241 -23.92 -25.20 9.64
N ASN A 242 -24.79 -26.07 10.15
CA ASN A 242 -25.37 -27.20 9.40
C ASN A 242 -24.38 -28.25 8.89
N THR A 243 -23.17 -28.34 9.47
CA THR A 243 -22.28 -29.49 9.22
C THR A 243 -22.90 -30.77 9.80
N PRO A 244 -22.79 -31.92 9.09
CA PRO A 244 -23.34 -33.17 9.59
C PRO A 244 -22.77 -33.53 10.96
N ALA A 245 -23.61 -33.99 11.90
CA ALA A 245 -23.20 -34.40 13.24
C ALA A 245 -22.19 -35.57 13.27
N SER A 246 -22.03 -36.27 12.15
CA SER A 246 -21.04 -37.34 11.96
C SER A 246 -19.65 -36.83 11.58
N GLU A 247 -19.51 -35.55 11.25
CA GLU A 247 -18.26 -34.91 10.85
C GLU A 247 -17.69 -34.08 12.02
N PRO A 248 -16.34 -33.94 12.11
CA PRO A 248 -15.72 -32.99 13.03
C PRO A 248 -16.19 -31.56 12.76
N ASP A 249 -16.18 -30.73 13.80
CA ASP A 249 -16.47 -29.30 13.67
C ASP A 249 -15.63 -28.65 12.57
N LYS A 250 -16.28 -27.86 11.74
CA LYS A 250 -15.66 -27.04 10.70
C LYS A 250 -15.81 -25.57 11.03
N TYR A 251 -14.82 -24.79 10.68
CA TYR A 251 -14.77 -23.36 10.93
C TYR A 251 -14.67 -22.59 9.62
N PHE A 252 -15.19 -21.38 9.59
CA PHE A 252 -14.98 -20.49 8.45
C PHE A 252 -13.51 -20.15 8.28
N TYR A 253 -13.04 -20.18 7.05
CA TYR A 253 -11.76 -19.59 6.71
C TYR A 253 -11.83 -18.07 6.92
N VAL A 254 -10.82 -17.49 7.52
CA VAL A 254 -10.75 -16.08 7.90
C VAL A 254 -11.17 -15.11 6.79
N TRP A 255 -10.86 -15.39 5.53
CA TRP A 255 -11.24 -14.53 4.42
C TRP A 255 -12.74 -14.61 4.05
N LEU A 256 -13.51 -15.53 4.61
CA LEU A 256 -14.97 -15.49 4.48
C LEU A 256 -15.56 -14.49 5.48
N ASP A 257 -15.12 -14.51 6.73
CA ASP A 257 -15.70 -13.69 7.80
C ASP A 257 -15.01 -12.33 7.97
N ALA A 258 -13.76 -12.16 7.50
CA ALA A 258 -13.05 -10.89 7.58
C ALA A 258 -13.80 -9.74 6.87
N PRO A 259 -14.20 -9.82 5.58
CA PRO A 259 -14.90 -8.72 4.94
C PRO A 259 -16.31 -8.47 5.53
N VAL A 260 -16.91 -9.46 6.17
CA VAL A 260 -18.17 -9.29 6.92
C VAL A 260 -17.97 -8.35 8.12
N GLY A 261 -16.75 -8.22 8.61
CA GLY A 261 -16.36 -7.27 9.65
C GLY A 261 -16.70 -5.81 9.32
N TYR A 262 -16.76 -5.44 8.04
CA TYR A 262 -17.24 -4.12 7.60
C TYR A 262 -18.72 -3.92 7.94
N MET A 263 -19.54 -4.95 7.69
CA MET A 263 -20.96 -4.95 8.03
C MET A 263 -21.15 -4.97 9.55
N ALA A 264 -20.39 -5.82 10.24
CA ALA A 264 -20.48 -5.99 11.69
C ALA A 264 -20.13 -4.71 12.45
N SER A 265 -19.04 -4.05 12.07
CA SER A 265 -18.64 -2.77 12.68
C SER A 265 -19.69 -1.69 12.45
N PHE A 266 -20.22 -1.58 11.23
CA PHE A 266 -21.28 -0.60 10.94
C PHE A 266 -22.60 -0.95 11.64
N LYS A 267 -22.97 -2.25 11.73
CA LYS A 267 -24.17 -2.69 12.47
C LYS A 267 -24.06 -2.36 13.95
N ASN A 268 -22.92 -2.63 14.56
CA ASN A 268 -22.65 -2.28 15.95
C ASN A 268 -22.79 -0.77 16.20
N LEU A 269 -22.25 0.08 15.32
CA LEU A 269 -22.44 1.53 15.40
C LEU A 269 -23.92 1.93 15.28
N CYS A 270 -24.65 1.34 14.33
CA CYS A 270 -26.08 1.60 14.15
C CYS A 270 -26.89 1.21 15.38
N ASP A 271 -26.58 0.09 16.01
CA ASP A 271 -27.30 -0.37 17.21
C ASP A 271 -27.03 0.52 18.43
N GLN A 272 -25.81 1.04 18.56
CA GLN A 272 -25.43 1.88 19.70
C GLN A 272 -25.84 3.35 19.52
N GLN A 273 -25.66 3.92 18.33
CA GLN A 273 -25.75 5.35 18.09
C GLN A 273 -26.58 5.71 16.84
N GLY A 274 -27.15 4.73 16.14
CA GLY A 274 -27.81 4.95 14.86
C GLY A 274 -28.93 5.97 14.92
N ALA A 275 -29.76 5.94 15.95
CA ALA A 275 -30.85 6.89 16.13
C ALA A 275 -30.35 8.34 16.30
N GLN A 276 -29.20 8.54 16.98
CA GLN A 276 -28.59 9.85 17.21
C GLN A 276 -27.90 10.38 15.94
N LEU A 277 -27.25 9.48 15.17
CA LEU A 277 -26.47 9.82 13.98
C LEU A 277 -27.30 9.79 12.69
N GLY A 278 -28.56 9.34 12.75
CA GLY A 278 -29.42 9.15 11.58
C GLY A 278 -28.90 8.06 10.66
N LEU A 279 -28.33 6.98 11.23
CA LEU A 279 -27.77 5.84 10.53
C LEU A 279 -28.67 4.61 10.66
N HIS A 280 -28.98 3.98 9.54
CA HIS A 280 -29.70 2.72 9.49
C HIS A 280 -28.91 1.72 8.65
N PHE A 281 -28.71 0.52 9.18
CA PHE A 281 -27.90 -0.51 8.53
C PHE A 281 -28.41 -0.84 7.11
N ASP A 282 -29.73 -1.00 6.96
CA ASP A 282 -30.35 -1.38 5.69
C ASP A 282 -30.24 -0.30 4.61
N ASP A 283 -30.08 0.98 4.96
CA ASP A 283 -29.85 2.06 3.98
C ASP A 283 -28.54 1.85 3.21
N TYR A 284 -27.57 1.16 3.80
CA TYR A 284 -26.24 0.94 3.21
C TYR A 284 -26.03 -0.48 2.68
N TRP A 285 -26.65 -1.51 3.28
CA TRP A 285 -26.38 -2.90 2.94
C TRP A 285 -27.53 -3.65 2.30
N SER A 286 -28.78 -3.12 2.35
CA SER A 286 -29.90 -3.72 1.62
C SER A 286 -29.77 -3.44 0.12
N LYS A 287 -30.08 -4.47 -0.68
CA LYS A 287 -30.10 -4.35 -2.15
C LYS A 287 -31.22 -3.45 -2.65
N GLU A 288 -32.28 -3.29 -1.87
CA GLU A 288 -33.50 -2.55 -2.23
C GLU A 288 -33.44 -1.07 -1.82
N ASN A 289 -32.77 -0.72 -0.72
CA ASN A 289 -32.85 0.59 -0.06
C ASN A 289 -31.67 1.53 -0.33
N HIS A 290 -30.72 1.17 -1.21
CA HIS A 290 -29.42 1.84 -1.38
C HIS A 290 -29.42 3.09 -2.26
N ASN A 291 -30.57 3.64 -2.65
CA ASN A 291 -30.68 4.66 -3.72
C ASN A 291 -29.97 5.99 -3.46
N ASN A 292 -29.63 6.30 -2.20
CA ASN A 292 -29.02 7.58 -1.82
C ASN A 292 -27.77 7.41 -0.92
N THR A 293 -27.21 6.21 -0.86
CA THR A 293 -26.05 5.90 -0.03
C THR A 293 -24.92 5.31 -0.87
N GLU A 294 -23.70 5.43 -0.38
CA GLU A 294 -22.50 4.94 -1.04
C GLU A 294 -21.67 4.13 -0.05
N VAL A 295 -20.97 3.10 -0.52
CA VAL A 295 -20.06 2.27 0.29
C VAL A 295 -18.72 2.18 -0.43
N TYR A 296 -17.66 2.67 0.21
CA TYR A 296 -16.30 2.69 -0.31
C TYR A 296 -15.39 1.83 0.55
N HIS A 297 -14.61 0.96 -0.08
CA HIS A 297 -13.54 0.22 0.57
C HIS A 297 -12.18 0.76 0.11
N PHE A 298 -11.30 1.05 1.07
CA PHE A 298 -9.89 1.35 0.81
C PHE A 298 -9.07 0.14 1.21
N ILE A 299 -8.17 -0.31 0.34
CA ILE A 299 -7.44 -1.57 0.52
C ILE A 299 -6.02 -1.49 -0.07
N GLY A 300 -5.11 -2.34 0.43
CA GLY A 300 -3.84 -2.62 -0.24
C GLY A 300 -4.05 -3.42 -1.54
N LYS A 301 -3.18 -3.23 -2.53
CA LYS A 301 -3.27 -3.94 -3.83
C LYS A 301 -3.12 -5.46 -3.73
N ASP A 302 -2.54 -5.96 -2.66
CA ASP A 302 -2.34 -7.40 -2.40
C ASP A 302 -3.63 -8.17 -2.09
N ILE A 303 -4.65 -7.48 -1.58
CA ILE A 303 -5.94 -8.08 -1.21
C ILE A 303 -7.08 -7.74 -2.18
N VAL A 304 -6.74 -7.18 -3.35
CA VAL A 304 -7.71 -6.85 -4.40
C VAL A 304 -8.54 -8.07 -4.82
N TYR A 305 -7.92 -9.25 -4.93
CA TYR A 305 -8.61 -10.46 -5.32
C TYR A 305 -9.79 -10.79 -4.40
N PHE A 306 -9.60 -10.69 -3.09
CA PHE A 306 -10.66 -10.94 -2.10
C PHE A 306 -11.77 -9.89 -2.16
N HIS A 307 -11.41 -8.62 -2.32
CA HIS A 307 -12.38 -7.52 -2.29
C HIS A 307 -13.11 -7.29 -3.62
N ALA A 308 -12.47 -7.58 -4.75
CA ALA A 308 -13.05 -7.34 -6.07
C ALA A 308 -13.69 -8.56 -6.71
N LEU A 309 -13.45 -9.78 -6.21
CA LEU A 309 -14.07 -11.00 -6.70
C LEU A 309 -14.89 -11.71 -5.61
N PHE A 310 -14.28 -12.15 -4.51
CA PHE A 310 -15.02 -12.92 -3.49
C PHE A 310 -16.09 -12.10 -2.79
N TRP A 311 -15.74 -10.92 -2.28
CA TRP A 311 -16.67 -10.12 -1.51
C TRP A 311 -17.90 -9.67 -2.31
N PRO A 312 -17.79 -9.12 -3.52
CA PRO A 312 -18.97 -8.82 -4.35
C PRO A 312 -19.79 -10.05 -4.71
N ALA A 313 -19.16 -11.19 -4.97
CA ALA A 313 -19.88 -12.43 -5.28
C ALA A 313 -20.66 -12.97 -4.07
N MET A 314 -20.06 -12.93 -2.87
CA MET A 314 -20.73 -13.31 -1.63
C MET A 314 -21.93 -12.41 -1.34
N LEU A 315 -21.78 -11.11 -1.48
CA LEU A 315 -22.85 -10.14 -1.28
C LEU A 315 -23.99 -10.35 -2.29
N GLU A 316 -23.66 -10.48 -3.58
CA GLU A 316 -24.65 -10.71 -4.64
C GLU A 316 -25.42 -12.00 -4.40
N GLY A 317 -24.71 -13.11 -4.12
CA GLY A 317 -25.31 -14.42 -3.88
C GLY A 317 -26.15 -14.49 -2.60
N ALA A 318 -25.80 -13.68 -1.60
CA ALA A 318 -26.55 -13.58 -0.35
C ALA A 318 -27.64 -12.49 -0.35
N GLY A 319 -27.84 -11.78 -1.47
CA GLY A 319 -28.89 -10.76 -1.62
C GLY A 319 -28.60 -9.44 -0.91
N PHE A 320 -27.32 -9.14 -0.69
CA PHE A 320 -26.86 -7.85 -0.18
C PHE A 320 -26.37 -6.92 -1.30
N ARG A 321 -26.29 -5.64 -1.00
CA ARG A 321 -25.71 -4.64 -1.88
C ARG A 321 -24.19 -4.83 -2.00
N THR A 322 -23.66 -4.68 -3.21
CA THR A 322 -22.20 -4.62 -3.45
C THR A 322 -21.64 -3.21 -3.23
N PRO A 323 -20.33 -3.05 -2.92
CA PRO A 323 -19.71 -1.75 -2.73
C PRO A 323 -19.90 -0.81 -3.93
N THR A 324 -19.97 0.49 -3.67
CA THR A 324 -19.97 1.52 -4.72
C THR A 324 -18.65 1.52 -5.46
N ALA A 325 -17.54 1.49 -4.72
CA ALA A 325 -16.20 1.36 -5.28
C ALA A 325 -15.22 0.74 -4.28
N ILE A 326 -14.14 0.17 -4.84
CA ILE A 326 -12.98 -0.30 -4.11
C ILE A 326 -11.77 0.48 -4.61
N ASN A 327 -11.07 1.12 -3.68
CA ASN A 327 -9.92 1.97 -3.94
C ASN A 327 -8.66 1.26 -3.43
N ALA A 328 -7.84 0.76 -4.36
CA ALA A 328 -6.60 0.10 -4.01
C ALA A 328 -5.42 1.08 -4.03
N HIS A 329 -4.44 0.86 -3.15
CA HIS A 329 -3.18 1.58 -3.13
C HIS A 329 -1.98 0.64 -3.25
N GLY A 330 -0.80 1.19 -3.61
CA GLY A 330 0.47 0.47 -3.68
C GLY A 330 1.10 0.22 -2.31
N PHE A 331 2.23 -0.47 -2.30
CA PHE A 331 3.01 -0.73 -1.08
C PHE A 331 3.87 0.47 -0.69
N LEU A 332 4.32 0.46 0.57
CA LEU A 332 5.34 1.37 1.06
C LEU A 332 6.73 0.73 0.95
N THR A 333 7.66 1.44 0.32
CA THR A 333 9.09 1.20 0.44
C THR A 333 9.73 2.26 1.33
N VAL A 334 10.86 1.96 1.95
CA VAL A 334 11.62 2.91 2.76
C VAL A 334 13.02 3.00 2.17
N ASN A 335 13.45 4.21 1.78
CA ASN A 335 14.70 4.46 1.08
C ASN A 335 14.90 3.56 -0.17
N GLY A 336 13.81 3.34 -0.94
CA GLY A 336 13.82 2.51 -2.14
C GLY A 336 13.81 1.00 -1.90
N GLU A 337 13.79 0.55 -0.66
CA GLU A 337 13.82 -0.86 -0.31
C GLU A 337 12.49 -1.32 0.32
N LYS A 338 12.13 -2.59 0.10
CA LYS A 338 11.02 -3.21 0.84
C LYS A 338 11.30 -3.16 2.33
N MET A 339 10.26 -2.95 3.12
CA MET A 339 10.38 -2.94 4.59
C MET A 339 10.99 -4.27 5.07
N SER A 340 12.10 -4.17 5.79
CA SER A 340 12.86 -5.31 6.31
C SER A 340 13.24 -5.06 7.75
N LYS A 341 13.00 -6.03 8.59
CA LYS A 341 13.39 -5.99 10.00
C LYS A 341 14.91 -5.88 10.12
N SER A 342 15.66 -6.73 9.44
CA SER A 342 17.13 -6.78 9.52
C SER A 342 17.84 -5.49 9.11
N ARG A 343 17.20 -4.65 8.29
CA ARG A 343 17.75 -3.38 7.80
C ARG A 343 17.26 -2.15 8.59
N GLY A 344 16.35 -2.33 9.56
CA GLY A 344 15.74 -1.23 10.31
C GLY A 344 14.74 -0.40 9.49
N THR A 345 14.34 -0.89 8.30
CA THR A 345 13.32 -0.23 7.47
C THR A 345 11.90 -0.67 7.81
N PHE A 346 11.74 -1.62 8.73
CA PHE A 346 10.45 -2.01 9.29
C PHE A 346 10.15 -1.14 10.52
N ILE A 347 9.53 0.01 10.29
CA ILE A 347 9.25 1.00 11.33
C ILE A 347 7.82 0.77 11.86
N LYS A 348 7.70 0.49 13.17
CA LYS A 348 6.40 0.38 13.84
C LYS A 348 5.79 1.76 14.08
N ALA A 349 4.47 1.80 14.20
CA ALA A 349 3.70 3.00 14.51
C ALA A 349 4.16 3.64 15.83
N ASP A 350 4.25 2.87 16.90
CA ASP A 350 4.68 3.35 18.22
C ASP A 350 6.12 3.88 18.21
N THR A 351 7.05 3.22 17.49
CA THR A 351 8.44 3.66 17.35
C THR A 351 8.53 5.02 16.62
N TYR A 352 7.70 5.22 15.59
CA TYR A 352 7.60 6.51 14.93
C TYR A 352 7.09 7.59 15.90
N LEU A 353 5.98 7.33 16.59
CA LEU A 353 5.32 8.29 17.48
C LEU A 353 6.20 8.71 18.68
N GLN A 354 7.11 7.86 19.14
CA GLN A 354 8.07 8.18 20.20
C GLN A 354 9.12 9.20 19.75
N ASN A 355 9.34 9.38 18.46
CA ASN A 355 10.41 10.21 17.91
C ASN A 355 9.91 11.40 17.11
N LEU A 356 8.80 11.27 16.38
CA LEU A 356 8.33 12.22 15.38
C LEU A 356 6.85 12.55 15.54
N ASP A 357 6.48 13.75 15.10
CA ASP A 357 5.08 14.20 15.05
C ASP A 357 4.31 13.44 13.94
N PRO A 358 3.12 12.91 14.21
CA PRO A 358 2.33 12.16 13.23
C PRO A 358 1.95 13.00 12.00
N GLU A 359 1.78 14.31 12.13
CA GLU A 359 1.38 15.18 11.03
C GLU A 359 2.47 15.29 9.95
N TYR A 360 3.74 15.07 10.29
CA TYR A 360 4.81 15.04 9.28
C TYR A 360 4.60 13.87 8.30
N LEU A 361 4.24 12.69 8.81
CA LEU A 361 3.99 11.52 7.97
C LEU A 361 2.69 11.67 7.16
N ARG A 362 1.65 12.20 7.77
CA ARG A 362 0.38 12.49 7.11
C ARG A 362 0.57 13.42 5.90
N TYR A 363 1.32 14.50 6.09
CA TYR A 363 1.64 15.42 4.99
C TYR A 363 2.50 14.75 3.92
N TYR A 364 3.53 14.01 4.31
CA TYR A 364 4.40 13.35 3.36
C TYR A 364 3.62 12.35 2.50
N PHE A 365 2.81 11.50 3.12
CA PHE A 365 1.96 10.57 2.39
C PHE A 365 0.99 11.31 1.46
N ALA A 366 0.29 12.32 1.93
CA ALA A 366 -0.58 13.14 1.09
C ALA A 366 0.17 13.74 -0.11
N SER A 367 1.44 14.13 0.06
CA SER A 367 2.25 14.70 -1.00
C SER A 367 2.70 13.70 -2.08
N LYS A 368 2.61 12.38 -1.79
CA LYS A 368 3.03 11.28 -2.68
C LYS A 368 1.85 10.49 -3.25
N LEU A 369 0.76 10.38 -2.51
CA LEU A 369 -0.40 9.57 -2.87
C LEU A 369 -1.22 10.19 -4.00
N SER A 370 -1.66 9.35 -4.91
CA SER A 370 -2.61 9.65 -5.99
C SER A 370 -3.68 8.56 -6.06
N ALA A 371 -4.59 8.66 -7.01
CA ALA A 371 -5.61 7.62 -7.28
C ALA A 371 -5.01 6.36 -7.94
N SER A 372 -3.71 6.31 -8.22
CA SER A 372 -3.03 5.15 -8.79
C SER A 372 -2.70 4.08 -7.73
N VAL A 373 -2.31 2.89 -8.21
CA VAL A 373 -1.90 1.76 -7.35
C VAL A 373 -0.37 1.61 -7.28
N GLU A 374 0.35 2.67 -7.60
CA GLU A 374 1.81 2.69 -7.57
C GLU A 374 2.34 2.63 -6.14
N ASP A 375 3.50 1.99 -6.00
CA ASP A 375 4.20 1.94 -4.72
C ASP A 375 4.74 3.33 -4.38
N ILE A 376 4.67 3.71 -3.11
CA ILE A 376 5.24 4.95 -2.63
C ILE A 376 6.54 4.69 -1.87
N ASN A 377 7.50 5.59 -2.03
CA ASN A 377 8.77 5.52 -1.33
C ASN A 377 8.83 6.57 -0.22
N LEU A 378 9.03 6.13 1.01
CA LEU A 378 9.41 6.98 2.12
C LEU A 378 10.94 7.15 2.07
N ASP A 379 11.41 8.13 1.31
CA ASP A 379 12.78 8.61 1.38
C ASP A 379 12.91 9.56 2.56
N LEU A 380 13.75 9.21 3.52
CA LEU A 380 13.85 9.95 4.79
C LEU A 380 14.48 11.35 4.64
N GLU A 381 15.32 11.56 3.63
CA GLU A 381 15.89 12.89 3.35
C GLU A 381 14.84 13.78 2.66
N ASP A 382 14.17 13.27 1.64
CA ASP A 382 13.07 13.98 0.97
C ASP A 382 11.92 14.27 1.95
N PHE A 383 11.61 13.33 2.85
CA PHE A 383 10.64 13.52 3.93
C PHE A 383 10.98 14.74 4.81
N MET A 384 12.20 14.81 5.33
CA MET A 384 12.64 15.94 6.16
C MET A 384 12.63 17.24 5.37
N GLN A 385 13.18 17.23 4.15
CA GLN A 385 13.25 18.42 3.31
C GLN A 385 11.85 18.92 2.97
N LYS A 386 10.96 18.04 2.56
CA LYS A 386 9.61 18.39 2.12
C LYS A 386 8.77 18.98 3.25
N VAL A 387 8.74 18.34 4.41
CA VAL A 387 8.02 18.85 5.58
C VAL A 387 8.58 20.21 6.01
N ASN A 388 9.91 20.33 6.09
CA ASN A 388 10.57 21.56 6.54
C ASN A 388 10.39 22.72 5.56
N SER A 389 10.45 22.47 4.25
CA SER A 389 10.28 23.52 3.24
C SER A 389 8.81 23.93 3.08
N ASP A 390 7.92 22.97 2.91
CA ASP A 390 6.54 23.23 2.55
C ASP A 390 5.71 23.72 3.75
N LEU A 391 5.78 23.01 4.87
CA LEU A 391 4.94 23.36 6.03
C LEU A 391 5.57 24.50 6.85
N VAL A 392 6.81 24.33 7.32
CA VAL A 392 7.43 25.32 8.20
C VAL A 392 7.93 26.52 7.41
N GLY A 393 8.61 26.27 6.29
CA GLY A 393 9.23 27.31 5.45
C GLY A 393 8.24 28.15 4.65
N LYS A 394 7.10 27.57 4.22
CA LYS A 394 6.10 28.28 3.44
C LYS A 394 4.85 28.59 4.24
N VAL A 395 4.09 27.59 4.70
CA VAL A 395 2.75 27.80 5.29
C VAL A 395 2.83 28.51 6.64
N VAL A 396 3.52 27.92 7.62
CA VAL A 396 3.61 28.52 8.99
C VAL A 396 4.34 29.85 8.95
N ASN A 397 5.31 30.00 8.04
CA ASN A 397 6.08 31.23 7.89
C ASN A 397 5.22 32.46 7.54
N ILE A 398 4.12 32.29 6.76
CA ILE A 398 3.19 33.38 6.44
C ILE A 398 2.63 34.00 7.73
N ALA A 399 2.09 33.16 8.61
CA ALA A 399 1.51 33.62 9.88
C ALA A 399 2.59 34.22 10.79
N SER A 400 3.72 33.56 10.95
CA SER A 400 4.79 34.01 11.86
C SER A 400 5.38 35.37 11.46
N ARG A 401 5.47 35.66 10.14
CA ARG A 401 6.01 36.93 9.61
C ARG A 401 5.02 38.10 9.77
N CYS A 402 3.71 37.85 9.89
CA CYS A 402 2.68 38.88 9.88
C CYS A 402 2.03 39.09 11.26
N ALA A 403 1.83 38.03 12.03
CA ALA A 403 1.09 38.08 13.29
C ALA A 403 1.68 39.07 14.31
N GLY A 404 3.02 39.13 14.41
CA GLY A 404 3.71 40.00 15.34
C GLY A 404 3.45 41.50 15.11
N PHE A 405 3.32 41.93 13.85
CA PHE A 405 3.01 43.33 13.51
C PHE A 405 1.56 43.67 13.90
N ILE A 406 0.62 42.79 13.60
CA ILE A 406 -0.80 42.98 13.96
C ILE A 406 -0.96 43.06 15.49
N HIS A 407 -0.28 42.13 16.21
CA HIS A 407 -0.38 42.09 17.67
C HIS A 407 0.20 43.33 18.34
N LYS A 408 1.43 43.74 17.96
CA LYS A 408 2.18 44.80 18.60
C LYS A 408 1.69 46.18 18.23
N ASN A 409 1.34 46.40 16.96
CA ASN A 409 1.08 47.73 16.42
C ASN A 409 -0.39 48.08 16.25
N HIS A 410 -1.27 47.07 16.21
CA HIS A 410 -2.70 47.24 15.88
C HIS A 410 -3.65 46.55 16.89
N GLY A 411 -3.16 46.25 18.11
CA GLY A 411 -3.99 45.64 19.15
C GLY A 411 -4.66 44.34 18.75
N SER A 412 -3.94 43.52 17.99
CA SER A 412 -4.40 42.24 17.42
C SER A 412 -5.54 42.37 16.40
N LYS A 413 -5.84 43.56 15.89
CA LYS A 413 -6.96 43.79 14.98
C LYS A 413 -6.52 43.93 13.55
N LEU A 414 -7.18 43.18 12.65
CA LEU A 414 -6.96 43.23 11.21
C LEU A 414 -7.58 44.47 10.59
N ALA A 415 -7.14 44.90 9.42
CA ALA A 415 -7.67 46.02 8.66
C ALA A 415 -9.15 45.80 8.33
N LEU A 416 -9.88 46.91 8.12
CA LEU A 416 -11.31 46.90 7.80
C LEU A 416 -11.61 46.46 6.36
N THR A 417 -10.59 46.45 5.48
CA THR A 417 -10.72 46.12 4.07
C THR A 417 -9.55 45.26 3.60
N ILE A 418 -9.73 44.53 2.49
CA ILE A 418 -8.70 43.79 1.81
C ILE A 418 -8.09 44.68 0.74
N SER A 419 -6.78 44.96 0.82
CA SER A 419 -6.07 45.81 -0.17
C SER A 419 -5.80 45.12 -1.50
N GLU A 420 -5.71 43.78 -1.52
CA GLU A 420 -5.47 42.97 -2.72
C GLU A 420 -6.58 41.91 -2.94
N PRO A 421 -7.82 42.36 -3.24
CA PRO A 421 -8.95 41.44 -3.36
C PRO A 421 -8.82 40.44 -4.50
N ALA A 422 -8.15 40.81 -5.61
CA ALA A 422 -7.95 39.96 -6.74
C ALA A 422 -7.00 38.77 -6.41
N LEU A 423 -5.94 39.02 -5.64
CA LEU A 423 -5.03 37.96 -5.20
C LEU A 423 -5.75 36.98 -4.27
N LEU A 424 -6.52 37.51 -3.30
CA LEU A 424 -7.26 36.67 -2.38
C LEU A 424 -8.34 35.83 -3.10
N GLN A 425 -9.04 36.41 -4.08
CA GLN A 425 -10.03 35.71 -4.89
C GLN A 425 -9.42 34.53 -5.66
N GLN A 426 -8.23 34.70 -6.27
CA GLN A 426 -7.52 33.60 -6.94
C GLN A 426 -7.24 32.42 -5.99
N ILE A 427 -6.92 32.71 -4.72
CA ILE A 427 -6.68 31.66 -3.73
C ILE A 427 -7.99 30.97 -3.32
N ILE A 428 -9.08 31.71 -3.21
CA ILE A 428 -10.42 31.15 -2.92
C ILE A 428 -10.89 30.28 -4.10
N ASP A 429 -10.72 30.72 -5.33
CA ASP A 429 -11.13 30.01 -6.54
C ASP A 429 -10.33 28.70 -6.73
N ALA A 430 -9.04 28.67 -6.34
CA ALA A 430 -8.24 27.46 -6.35
C ALA A 430 -8.86 26.34 -5.45
N GLY A 431 -9.71 26.70 -4.51
CA GLY A 431 -10.45 25.77 -3.67
C GLY A 431 -11.27 24.76 -4.46
N GLU A 432 -11.88 25.13 -5.58
CA GLU A 432 -12.66 24.19 -6.39
C GLU A 432 -11.80 23.05 -6.95
N ASP A 433 -10.62 23.38 -7.50
CA ASP A 433 -9.67 22.37 -8.00
C ASP A 433 -9.09 21.52 -6.87
N ILE A 434 -8.87 22.11 -5.69
CA ILE A 434 -8.39 21.40 -4.49
C ILE A 434 -9.46 20.42 -4.00
N ALA A 435 -10.72 20.84 -3.92
CA ALA A 435 -11.83 19.97 -3.55
C ALA A 435 -11.99 18.80 -4.51
N ALA A 436 -11.98 19.08 -5.81
CA ALA A 436 -12.04 18.04 -6.84
C ALA A 436 -10.86 17.05 -6.74
N ALA A 437 -9.65 17.52 -6.42
CA ALA A 437 -8.49 16.68 -6.23
C ALA A 437 -8.64 15.76 -4.99
N TYR A 438 -9.15 16.28 -3.87
CA TYR A 438 -9.45 15.45 -2.70
C TYR A 438 -10.52 14.40 -2.99
N GLU A 439 -11.62 14.79 -3.62
CA GLU A 439 -12.69 13.87 -3.98
C GLU A 439 -12.19 12.73 -4.88
N ALA A 440 -11.35 13.07 -5.87
CA ALA A 440 -10.73 12.12 -6.78
C ALA A 440 -9.58 11.30 -6.15
N ARG A 441 -9.22 11.53 -4.89
CA ARG A 441 -8.06 10.93 -4.19
C ARG A 441 -6.70 11.29 -4.80
N GLU A 442 -6.65 12.39 -5.55
CA GLU A 442 -5.44 12.97 -6.12
C GLU A 442 -4.72 13.85 -5.09
N PHE A 443 -4.33 13.27 -3.94
CA PHE A 443 -3.81 14.02 -2.81
C PHE A 443 -2.55 14.79 -3.14
N SER A 444 -1.63 14.20 -3.93
CA SER A 444 -0.41 14.88 -4.36
C SER A 444 -0.71 16.11 -5.24
N LYS A 445 -1.77 16.05 -6.04
CA LYS A 445 -2.26 17.21 -6.82
C LYS A 445 -2.81 18.28 -5.87
N ALA A 446 -3.63 17.90 -4.89
CA ALA A 446 -4.15 18.83 -3.89
C ALA A 446 -3.01 19.54 -3.15
N MET A 447 -1.99 18.80 -2.68
CA MET A 447 -0.83 19.40 -2.00
C MET A 447 -0.07 20.38 -2.90
N ARG A 448 0.14 20.05 -4.17
CA ARG A 448 0.80 20.99 -5.12
C ARG A 448 0.00 22.26 -5.32
N LEU A 449 -1.33 22.18 -5.45
CA LEU A 449 -2.20 23.36 -5.59
C LEU A 449 -2.16 24.24 -4.32
N ILE A 450 -2.20 23.63 -3.14
CA ILE A 450 -2.13 24.35 -1.87
C ILE A 450 -0.76 25.03 -1.72
N MET A 451 0.33 24.34 -2.06
CA MET A 451 1.67 24.93 -1.99
C MET A 451 1.87 26.07 -3.01
N ALA A 452 1.25 25.99 -4.20
CA ALA A 452 1.24 27.10 -5.15
C ALA A 452 0.51 28.33 -4.60
N CYS A 453 -0.56 28.14 -3.83
CA CYS A 453 -1.21 29.23 -3.10
C CYS A 453 -0.31 29.84 -2.01
N ALA A 454 0.42 28.99 -1.27
CA ALA A 454 1.39 29.43 -0.27
C ALA A 454 2.57 30.22 -0.88
N ASP A 455 3.05 29.81 -2.08
CA ASP A 455 4.09 30.51 -2.80
C ASP A 455 3.62 31.94 -3.18
N LYS A 456 2.41 32.12 -3.73
CA LYS A 456 1.83 33.44 -4.02
C LYS A 456 1.76 34.34 -2.78
N ALA A 457 1.40 33.78 -1.61
CA ALA A 457 1.36 34.52 -0.36
C ALA A 457 2.77 35.00 0.06
N ASN A 458 3.77 34.12 -0.05
CA ASN A 458 5.15 34.49 0.31
C ASN A 458 5.74 35.51 -0.67
N GLU A 459 5.51 35.35 -1.99
CA GLU A 459 5.88 36.36 -3.01
C GLU A 459 5.27 37.72 -2.67
N TYR A 460 3.98 37.78 -2.38
CA TYR A 460 3.31 39.02 -1.99
C TYR A 460 3.96 39.66 -0.75
N ILE A 461 4.24 38.87 0.30
CA ILE A 461 4.88 39.38 1.52
C ILE A 461 6.31 39.87 1.24
N ASP A 462 7.05 39.15 0.39
CA ASP A 462 8.42 39.50 0.01
C ASP A 462 8.50 40.76 -0.87
N ASP A 463 7.50 41.00 -1.70
CA ASP A 463 7.38 42.22 -2.50
C ASP A 463 7.02 43.44 -1.64
N LYS A 464 6.04 43.29 -0.77
CA LYS A 464 5.56 44.38 0.11
C LYS A 464 6.48 44.67 1.28
N LYS A 465 7.27 43.69 1.76
CA LYS A 465 8.26 43.80 2.83
C LYS A 465 7.72 44.51 4.12
N PRO A 466 6.69 43.99 4.80
CA PRO A 466 6.09 44.67 5.94
C PRO A 466 7.08 44.95 7.05
N TRP A 467 8.17 44.20 7.18
CA TRP A 467 9.28 44.49 8.13
C TRP A 467 10.09 45.73 7.76
N ALA A 468 10.16 46.08 6.49
CA ALA A 468 10.82 47.33 6.04
C ALA A 468 9.86 48.51 6.17
N LEU A 469 8.57 48.34 5.73
CA LEU A 469 7.53 49.35 5.88
C LEU A 469 7.32 49.74 7.35
N ASN A 470 7.38 48.81 8.27
CA ASN A 470 7.19 49.04 9.70
C ASN A 470 8.28 49.99 10.31
N LYS A 471 9.41 50.22 9.63
CA LYS A 471 10.45 51.12 10.03
C LYS A 471 10.25 52.55 9.49
N VAL A 472 9.31 52.76 8.60
CA VAL A 472 9.02 54.02 7.97
C VAL A 472 7.86 54.71 8.70
N GLU A 473 8.04 55.94 9.13
CA GLU A 473 7.02 56.72 9.81
C GLU A 473 5.81 56.91 8.89
N GLY A 474 4.60 56.77 9.44
CA GLY A 474 3.33 56.91 8.70
C GLY A 474 2.88 55.67 7.88
N GLN A 475 3.71 54.59 7.79
CA GLN A 475 3.37 53.39 7.01
C GLN A 475 2.64 52.28 7.80
N GLN A 476 2.21 52.56 9.04
CA GLN A 476 1.58 51.55 9.92
C GLN A 476 0.27 50.97 9.32
N ALA A 477 -0.54 51.80 8.66
CA ALA A 477 -1.76 51.36 8.02
C ALA A 477 -1.50 50.42 6.86
N GLU A 478 -0.43 50.66 6.07
CA GLU A 478 0.00 49.77 4.97
C GLU A 478 0.51 48.43 5.52
N VAL A 479 1.30 48.44 6.60
CA VAL A 479 1.73 47.23 7.28
C VAL A 479 0.52 46.39 7.72
N GLN A 480 -0.49 47.03 8.32
CA GLN A 480 -1.72 46.37 8.72
C GLN A 480 -2.44 45.77 7.52
N ALA A 481 -2.59 46.51 6.43
CA ALA A 481 -3.25 46.07 5.20
C ALA A 481 -2.55 44.84 4.59
N VAL A 482 -1.20 44.90 4.44
CA VAL A 482 -0.40 43.79 3.92
C VAL A 482 -0.54 42.53 4.79
N CYS A 483 -0.39 42.68 6.11
CA CYS A 483 -0.51 41.55 7.03
C CYS A 483 -1.96 40.99 7.05
N THR A 484 -2.98 41.81 6.85
CA THR A 484 -4.37 41.38 6.75
C THR A 484 -4.61 40.50 5.54
N VAL A 485 -4.08 40.87 4.36
CA VAL A 485 -4.15 40.04 3.15
C VAL A 485 -3.43 38.70 3.39
N ALA A 486 -2.20 38.74 3.91
CA ALA A 486 -1.41 37.54 4.16
C ALA A 486 -2.10 36.57 5.13
N LEU A 487 -2.69 37.07 6.22
CA LEU A 487 -3.39 36.25 7.20
C LEU A 487 -4.74 35.72 6.66
N ASN A 488 -5.41 36.41 5.75
CA ASN A 488 -6.56 35.86 5.02
C ASN A 488 -6.14 34.74 4.08
N ILE A 489 -5.04 34.89 3.33
CA ILE A 489 -4.52 33.79 2.51
C ILE A 489 -4.11 32.62 3.41
N PHE A 490 -3.40 32.86 4.52
CA PHE A 490 -3.05 31.81 5.48
C PHE A 490 -4.27 31.04 5.97
N ARG A 491 -5.39 31.72 6.26
CA ARG A 491 -6.64 31.06 6.61
C ARG A 491 -7.14 30.13 5.52
N GLN A 492 -7.05 30.52 4.22
CA GLN A 492 -7.44 29.63 3.13
C GLN A 492 -6.58 28.37 3.11
N LEU A 493 -5.24 28.53 3.27
CA LEU A 493 -4.33 27.38 3.32
C LEU A 493 -4.68 26.43 4.48
N VAL A 494 -5.04 26.95 5.63
CA VAL A 494 -5.44 26.16 6.80
C VAL A 494 -6.76 25.40 6.53
N VAL A 495 -7.74 26.02 5.89
CA VAL A 495 -8.99 25.34 5.46
C VAL A 495 -8.67 24.18 4.53
N TYR A 496 -7.79 24.40 3.55
CA TYR A 496 -7.42 23.37 2.55
C TYR A 496 -6.56 22.26 3.13
N LEU A 497 -5.72 22.54 4.15
CA LEU A 497 -4.86 21.55 4.81
C LEU A 497 -5.54 20.81 5.96
N ALA A 498 -6.69 21.28 6.45
CA ALA A 498 -7.38 20.68 7.60
C ALA A 498 -7.62 19.16 7.51
N PRO A 499 -7.94 18.58 6.34
CA PRO A 499 -8.05 17.13 6.22
C PRO A 499 -6.73 16.38 6.47
N VAL A 500 -5.60 17.00 6.14
CA VAL A 500 -4.26 16.38 6.23
C VAL A 500 -3.61 16.63 7.59
N LEU A 501 -3.73 17.85 8.11
CA LEU A 501 -3.02 18.36 9.30
C LEU A 501 -4.01 18.85 10.37
N PRO A 502 -4.83 17.98 10.96
CA PRO A 502 -5.92 18.40 11.86
C PRO A 502 -5.43 19.14 13.11
N LEU A 503 -4.29 18.76 13.72
CA LEU A 503 -3.78 19.43 14.93
C LEU A 503 -3.14 20.78 14.62
N MET A 504 -2.33 20.89 13.56
CA MET A 504 -1.79 22.16 13.13
C MET A 504 -2.90 23.14 12.78
N CYS A 505 -3.90 22.69 12.05
CA CYS A 505 -5.02 23.52 11.64
C CYS A 505 -5.91 23.93 12.83
N GLU A 506 -6.07 23.07 13.83
CA GLU A 506 -6.76 23.45 15.08
C GLU A 506 -6.01 24.53 15.86
N LYS A 507 -4.67 24.43 15.98
CA LYS A 507 -3.86 25.51 16.55
C LYS A 507 -4.00 26.82 15.74
N ALA A 508 -4.04 26.72 14.42
CA ALA A 508 -4.25 27.87 13.54
C ALA A 508 -5.67 28.46 13.67
N ARG A 509 -6.70 27.61 13.85
CA ARG A 509 -8.07 28.03 14.11
C ARG A 509 -8.15 28.89 15.39
N ILE A 510 -7.52 28.41 16.47
CA ILE A 510 -7.42 29.14 17.73
C ILE A 510 -6.68 30.47 17.55
N PHE A 511 -5.52 30.46 16.86
CA PHE A 511 -4.75 31.68 16.57
C PHE A 511 -5.57 32.70 15.77
N LEU A 512 -6.23 32.25 14.70
CA LEU A 512 -7.08 33.10 13.87
C LEU A 512 -8.38 33.55 14.56
N ASN A 513 -8.72 32.93 15.68
CA ASN A 513 -9.97 33.19 16.46
C ASN A 513 -11.21 33.01 15.59
N VAL A 514 -11.31 31.89 14.87
CA VAL A 514 -12.44 31.53 14.01
C VAL A 514 -13.16 30.28 14.55
N ASP A 515 -14.47 30.17 14.27
CA ASP A 515 -15.30 29.08 14.81
C ASP A 515 -15.13 27.78 14.02
N SER A 516 -14.94 27.87 12.70
CA SER A 516 -14.86 26.72 11.80
C SER A 516 -13.76 26.86 10.75
N LEU A 517 -13.28 25.70 10.30
CA LEU A 517 -12.38 25.50 9.14
C LEU A 517 -13.04 24.62 8.09
N ASP A 518 -14.37 24.50 8.08
CA ASP A 518 -15.09 23.81 7.03
C ASP A 518 -14.83 24.47 5.68
N PHE A 519 -14.93 23.69 4.61
CA PHE A 519 -14.53 24.14 3.27
C PHE A 519 -15.29 25.39 2.81
N ASP A 520 -16.59 25.50 3.11
CA ASP A 520 -17.40 26.66 2.79
C ASP A 520 -16.97 27.91 3.55
N SER A 521 -16.31 27.76 4.70
CA SER A 521 -15.78 28.88 5.48
C SER A 521 -14.74 29.71 4.71
N ARG A 522 -14.15 29.16 3.62
CA ARG A 522 -13.18 29.86 2.75
C ARG A 522 -13.70 31.18 2.19
N HIS A 523 -15.01 31.35 2.08
CA HIS A 523 -15.64 32.58 1.56
C HIS A 523 -15.76 33.70 2.59
N ALA A 524 -15.57 33.41 3.89
CA ALA A 524 -15.64 34.41 4.94
C ALA A 524 -14.30 35.15 5.11
N LEU A 525 -14.30 36.46 4.98
CA LEU A 525 -13.11 37.30 5.08
C LEU A 525 -12.88 37.77 6.52
N LEU A 526 -11.62 37.76 6.95
CA LEU A 526 -11.20 38.30 8.25
C LEU A 526 -10.88 39.80 8.10
N VAL A 527 -11.89 40.66 8.19
CA VAL A 527 -11.74 42.12 8.12
C VAL A 527 -12.24 42.74 9.42
N GLY A 528 -11.50 43.70 9.99
CA GLY A 528 -11.79 44.26 11.30
C GLY A 528 -11.81 43.22 12.43
N HIS A 529 -11.31 42.02 12.14
CA HIS A 529 -11.36 40.85 12.99
C HIS A 529 -10.16 40.86 13.98
N THR A 530 -10.38 40.34 15.18
CA THR A 530 -9.33 40.26 16.22
C THR A 530 -8.75 38.84 16.26
N ILE A 531 -7.46 38.72 16.06
CA ILE A 531 -6.70 37.45 16.17
C ILE A 531 -6.15 37.28 17.59
N ASN A 532 -5.88 36.04 17.98
CA ASN A 532 -5.20 35.72 19.24
C ASN A 532 -3.64 35.82 19.08
N ALA A 533 -2.92 35.72 20.20
CA ALA A 533 -1.46 35.70 20.18
C ALA A 533 -0.96 34.47 19.39
N PHE A 534 0.04 34.71 18.52
CA PHE A 534 0.64 33.63 17.72
C PHE A 534 1.57 32.77 18.58
N THR A 535 1.37 31.47 18.51
CA THR A 535 2.30 30.46 19.04
C THR A 535 2.80 29.57 17.87
N PRO A 536 3.99 28.99 17.96
CA PRO A 536 4.50 28.11 16.91
C PRO A 536 3.51 26.98 16.62
N LEU A 537 3.05 26.88 15.36
CA LEU A 537 2.05 25.90 14.93
C LEU A 537 2.66 24.55 14.67
N MET A 538 3.90 24.53 14.17
CA MET A 538 4.66 23.32 13.84
C MET A 538 6.18 23.60 13.96
N GLN A 539 6.94 22.56 14.29
CA GLN A 539 8.39 22.61 14.37
C GLN A 539 9.03 21.97 13.13
N ARG A 540 10.33 22.21 12.92
CA ARG A 540 11.09 21.51 11.89
C ARG A 540 11.33 20.06 12.29
N VAL A 541 11.32 19.17 11.32
CA VAL A 541 11.78 17.78 11.51
C VAL A 541 13.27 17.82 11.82
N ASP A 542 13.64 17.19 12.93
CA ASP A 542 15.02 17.10 13.41
C ASP A 542 15.67 15.81 12.86
N LYS A 543 16.84 15.97 12.24
CA LYS A 543 17.61 14.86 11.66
C LYS A 543 18.00 13.81 12.71
N ASP A 544 18.35 14.26 13.93
CA ASP A 544 18.76 13.35 15.00
C ASP A 544 17.58 12.50 15.49
N LYS A 545 16.37 13.05 15.50
CA LYS A 545 15.16 12.30 15.82
C LYS A 545 14.80 11.25 14.75
N VAL A 546 15.03 11.58 13.47
CA VAL A 546 14.85 10.61 12.38
C VAL A 546 15.88 9.47 12.50
N ALA A 547 17.13 9.78 12.80
CA ALA A 547 18.16 8.78 13.05
C ALA A 547 17.82 7.90 14.26
N ALA A 548 17.37 8.50 15.37
CA ALA A 548 16.94 7.77 16.57
C ALA A 548 15.77 6.81 16.28
N MET A 549 14.79 7.23 15.48
CA MET A 549 13.69 6.36 15.04
C MET A 549 14.20 5.14 14.26
N VAL A 550 15.13 5.33 13.33
CA VAL A 550 15.72 4.24 12.54
C VAL A 550 16.51 3.29 13.44
N ASP A 551 17.28 3.79 14.37
CA ASP A 551 18.08 2.97 15.29
C ASP A 551 17.18 2.20 16.27
N ALA A 552 16.15 2.84 16.83
CA ALA A 552 15.15 2.16 17.67
C ALA A 552 14.44 1.03 16.89
N SER A 553 14.17 1.22 15.59
CA SER A 553 13.57 0.19 14.72
C SER A 553 14.48 -1.03 14.52
N LYS A 554 15.82 -0.86 14.61
CA LYS A 554 16.78 -1.98 14.59
C LYS A 554 16.87 -2.71 15.93
N GLU A 555 16.80 -1.98 17.03
CA GLU A 555 16.91 -2.55 18.39
C GLU A 555 15.68 -3.41 18.78
N ASP A 556 14.51 -3.04 18.31
CA ASP A 556 13.27 -3.79 18.51
C ASP A 556 13.35 -5.24 18.00
N LEU A 557 14.28 -5.52 17.09
CA LEU A 557 14.54 -6.87 16.58
C LEU A 557 15.23 -7.78 17.58
N ASN A 558 16.07 -7.23 18.45
CA ASN A 558 16.86 -8.00 19.39
C ASN A 558 16.05 -8.43 20.63
N LYS A 559 14.82 -7.91 20.78
CA LYS A 559 13.95 -8.16 21.94
C LYS A 559 12.82 -9.16 21.70
N GLN A 560 12.59 -9.60 20.46
CA GLN A 560 11.56 -10.61 20.15
C GLN A 560 12.17 -12.00 20.00
N PRO A 561 11.61 -13.05 20.65
CA PRO A 561 11.97 -14.42 20.33
C PRO A 561 11.64 -14.69 18.86
N ALA A 562 12.49 -15.48 18.20
CA ALA A 562 12.41 -15.80 16.77
C ALA A 562 11.16 -16.64 16.45
N ILE A 563 10.00 -16.01 16.39
CA ILE A 563 8.78 -16.58 15.82
C ILE A 563 8.32 -15.62 14.73
N ALA A 564 8.36 -16.14 13.51
CA ALA A 564 8.23 -15.45 12.25
C ALA A 564 7.00 -14.52 12.15
N ASN A 565 7.25 -13.22 11.99
CA ASN A 565 6.33 -12.32 11.33
C ASN A 565 6.64 -12.34 9.83
N GLN A 566 5.87 -13.09 9.06
CA GLN A 566 5.72 -12.83 7.65
C GLN A 566 4.28 -12.36 7.43
N ALA A 567 4.17 -11.21 6.76
CA ALA A 567 2.91 -10.64 6.33
C ALA A 567 2.08 -11.72 5.61
N ALA A 568 0.78 -11.70 5.83
CA ALA A 568 -0.16 -12.56 5.17
C ALA A 568 -0.14 -12.31 3.65
N THR A 569 0.71 -13.05 2.94
CA THR A 569 0.50 -13.28 1.53
C THR A 569 -0.56 -14.35 1.41
N GLY A 570 -1.72 -14.00 0.83
CA GLY A 570 -2.83 -14.92 0.67
C GLY A 570 -2.41 -16.18 -0.11
N PRO A 571 -3.07 -17.31 0.13
CA PRO A 571 -2.76 -18.55 -0.56
C PRO A 571 -3.07 -18.41 -2.05
N SER A 572 -2.06 -18.60 -2.89
CA SER A 572 -2.24 -18.81 -4.32
C SER A 572 -2.76 -20.24 -4.55
N GLY A 573 -4.04 -20.43 -4.35
CA GLY A 573 -4.73 -21.66 -4.75
C GLY A 573 -5.31 -21.50 -6.14
N ALA A 574 -4.51 -21.67 -7.18
CA ALA A 574 -5.01 -21.90 -8.51
C ALA A 574 -4.05 -22.82 -9.25
N SER A 575 -4.58 -23.97 -9.62
CA SER A 575 -3.97 -24.88 -10.60
C SER A 575 -3.52 -24.10 -11.84
N LYS A 576 -2.23 -23.97 -12.05
CA LYS A 576 -1.67 -23.37 -13.27
C LYS A 576 -1.49 -24.42 -14.34
N THR A 577 -2.36 -24.39 -15.33
CA THR A 577 -2.00 -24.83 -16.67
C THR A 577 -0.92 -23.88 -17.21
N LYS A 578 0.14 -24.48 -17.78
CA LYS A 578 1.30 -23.79 -18.33
C LYS A 578 0.90 -22.73 -19.34
N ALA A 579 1.21 -21.47 -19.05
CA ALA A 579 1.46 -20.49 -20.08
C ALA A 579 2.86 -19.90 -19.81
N ALA A 580 3.71 -19.98 -20.82
CA ALA A 580 5.05 -19.42 -20.77
C ALA A 580 4.96 -17.90 -20.66
N ALA A 581 5.49 -17.36 -19.58
CA ALA A 581 5.60 -15.92 -19.41
C ALA A 581 6.73 -15.40 -20.30
N SER A 582 6.38 -14.59 -21.28
CA SER A 582 7.28 -13.58 -21.81
C SER A 582 7.07 -12.33 -20.93
N GLU A 583 8.06 -12.01 -20.11
CA GLU A 583 8.10 -10.73 -19.41
C GLU A 583 8.21 -9.60 -20.46
N GLN A 584 7.14 -8.83 -20.58
CA GLN A 584 7.22 -7.48 -21.11
C GLN A 584 6.76 -6.53 -20.01
N SER A 585 7.76 -5.96 -19.33
CA SER A 585 7.55 -4.82 -18.45
C SER A 585 7.34 -3.57 -19.30
N THR A 586 6.12 -3.03 -19.32
CA THR A 586 5.86 -1.64 -19.68
C THR A 586 5.55 -0.89 -18.37
N GLY A 587 6.61 -0.55 -17.64
CA GLY A 587 6.57 0.40 -16.54
C GLY A 587 7.62 1.46 -16.82
N GLU A 588 7.34 2.73 -16.50
CA GLU A 588 8.37 3.76 -16.47
C GLU A 588 9.54 3.24 -15.65
N THR A 589 10.71 3.17 -16.29
CA THR A 589 11.95 2.72 -15.63
C THR A 589 12.27 3.69 -14.50
N ALA A 590 12.40 3.18 -13.29
CA ALA A 590 12.91 3.94 -12.16
C ALA A 590 14.24 4.59 -12.57
N LEU A 591 14.35 5.89 -12.40
CA LEU A 591 15.58 6.63 -12.67
C LEU A 591 16.66 6.15 -11.70
N ILE A 592 17.79 5.71 -12.24
CA ILE A 592 18.98 5.37 -11.45
C ILE A 592 19.92 6.58 -11.42
N GLY A 593 20.62 6.78 -10.29
CA GLY A 593 21.66 7.79 -10.18
C GLY A 593 22.87 7.46 -11.05
N ILE A 594 23.66 8.48 -11.39
CA ILE A 594 24.90 8.29 -12.18
C ILE A 594 25.87 7.33 -11.48
N ASP A 595 25.92 7.33 -10.15
CA ASP A 595 26.75 6.43 -9.34
C ASP A 595 26.30 4.97 -9.44
N ASP A 596 25.02 4.70 -9.66
CA ASP A 596 24.51 3.34 -9.86
C ASP A 596 24.81 2.86 -11.28
N PHE A 597 24.68 3.74 -12.27
CA PHE A 597 25.05 3.44 -13.65
C PHE A 597 26.57 3.21 -13.77
N ALA A 598 27.39 3.97 -13.07
CA ALA A 598 28.85 3.82 -13.04
C ALA A 598 29.33 2.46 -12.45
N LYS A 599 28.47 1.76 -11.72
CA LYS A 599 28.75 0.39 -11.24
C LYS A 599 28.67 -0.67 -12.34
N VAL A 600 28.04 -0.36 -13.47
CA VAL A 600 27.89 -1.29 -14.61
C VAL A 600 29.06 -1.09 -15.56
N THR A 601 29.90 -2.14 -15.73
CA THR A 601 31.00 -2.09 -16.70
C THR A 601 30.54 -2.65 -18.03
N MET A 602 30.38 -1.80 -19.02
CA MET A 602 30.07 -2.15 -20.39
C MET A 602 31.35 -2.11 -21.23
N THR A 603 31.66 -3.24 -21.90
CA THR A 603 32.91 -3.43 -22.63
C THR A 603 32.63 -3.83 -24.08
N VAL A 604 33.42 -3.32 -24.99
CA VAL A 604 33.43 -3.75 -26.40
C VAL A 604 33.93 -5.17 -26.49
N ALA A 605 33.14 -6.05 -27.07
CA ALA A 605 33.48 -7.46 -27.22
C ALA A 605 33.43 -7.90 -28.69
N LYS A 606 34.43 -8.67 -29.13
CA LYS A 606 34.44 -9.33 -30.46
C LYS A 606 33.85 -10.71 -30.35
N VAL A 607 32.90 -11.05 -31.19
CA VAL A 607 32.31 -12.39 -31.26
C VAL A 607 33.28 -13.30 -32.06
N LEU A 608 34.01 -14.13 -31.35
CA LEU A 608 34.93 -15.09 -31.95
C LEU A 608 34.23 -16.35 -32.49
N ALA A 609 33.20 -16.80 -31.76
CA ALA A 609 32.35 -17.91 -32.16
C ALA A 609 30.92 -17.71 -31.61
N CYS A 610 29.94 -18.22 -32.34
CA CYS A 610 28.55 -18.29 -31.92
C CYS A 610 27.98 -19.64 -32.37
N ASN A 611 27.31 -20.37 -31.46
CA ASN A 611 26.77 -21.70 -31.74
C ASN A 611 25.34 -21.82 -31.18
N ASN A 612 24.54 -22.69 -31.81
CA ASN A 612 23.27 -23.14 -31.22
C ASN A 612 23.58 -24.04 -30.00
N VAL A 613 22.70 -23.97 -29.02
CA VAL A 613 22.82 -24.77 -27.79
C VAL A 613 21.95 -26.01 -27.93
N GLU A 614 22.56 -27.19 -27.94
CA GLU A 614 21.86 -28.46 -28.07
C GLU A 614 20.87 -28.62 -26.88
N GLY A 615 19.59 -28.85 -27.20
CA GLY A 615 18.52 -28.97 -26.20
C GLY A 615 17.99 -27.63 -25.65
N ALA A 616 18.29 -26.51 -26.34
CA ALA A 616 17.72 -25.18 -25.95
C ALA A 616 17.38 -24.32 -27.20
N ASP A 617 16.14 -24.38 -27.64
CA ASP A 617 15.65 -23.70 -28.86
C ASP A 617 15.70 -22.15 -28.81
N LYS A 618 16.01 -21.57 -27.67
CA LYS A 618 16.00 -20.11 -27.45
C LYS A 618 17.40 -19.53 -27.26
N LEU A 619 18.41 -20.34 -27.01
CA LEU A 619 19.75 -19.89 -26.62
C LEU A 619 20.76 -19.98 -27.73
N LEU A 620 21.58 -18.93 -27.90
CA LEU A 620 22.87 -18.98 -28.60
C LEU A 620 23.98 -18.89 -27.55
N GLN A 621 25.06 -19.65 -27.79
CA GLN A 621 26.30 -19.63 -27.02
C GLN A 621 27.35 -18.82 -27.75
N PHE A 622 27.92 -17.83 -27.07
CA PHE A 622 28.94 -16.95 -27.60
C PHE A 622 30.27 -17.18 -26.92
N THR A 623 31.34 -17.18 -27.72
CA THR A 623 32.71 -17.04 -27.25
C THR A 623 33.16 -15.61 -27.60
N LEU A 624 33.42 -14.81 -26.59
CA LEU A 624 33.71 -13.38 -26.72
C LEU A 624 35.15 -13.09 -26.33
N ASP A 625 35.82 -12.28 -27.14
CA ASP A 625 37.01 -11.54 -26.73
C ASP A 625 36.59 -10.21 -26.16
N VAL A 626 36.87 -9.98 -24.88
CA VAL A 626 36.57 -8.72 -24.15
C VAL A 626 37.88 -7.94 -23.83
N GLY A 627 38.95 -8.23 -24.52
CA GLY A 627 40.25 -7.57 -24.31
C GLY A 627 41.03 -8.04 -23.07
N GLU A 628 40.61 -9.15 -22.44
CA GLU A 628 41.35 -9.77 -21.35
C GLU A 628 42.45 -10.70 -21.89
N THR A 629 43.57 -10.78 -21.17
CA THR A 629 44.65 -11.74 -21.49
C THR A 629 44.92 -12.66 -20.30
N ASP A 630 45.37 -13.88 -20.58
CA ASP A 630 45.84 -14.83 -19.58
C ASP A 630 47.28 -14.46 -19.08
N ALA A 631 47.78 -15.19 -18.10
CA ALA A 631 49.13 -14.98 -17.55
C ALA A 631 50.28 -15.18 -18.59
N GLN A 632 49.98 -15.77 -19.73
CA GLN A 632 50.89 -16.01 -20.85
C GLN A 632 50.73 -15.00 -21.99
N GLY A 633 49.79 -14.04 -21.86
CA GLY A 633 49.53 -13.00 -22.86
C GLY A 633 48.59 -13.42 -24.00
N ASN A 634 47.93 -14.57 -23.92
CA ASN A 634 46.93 -15.01 -24.91
C ASN A 634 45.58 -14.39 -24.57
N VAL A 635 44.72 -14.20 -25.58
CA VAL A 635 43.35 -13.72 -25.42
C VAL A 635 42.57 -14.67 -24.50
N LYS A 636 42.11 -14.16 -23.37
CA LYS A 636 41.21 -14.87 -22.47
C LYS A 636 39.76 -14.61 -22.88
N THR A 637 39.11 -15.65 -23.38
CA THR A 637 37.73 -15.53 -23.84
C THR A 637 36.71 -15.72 -22.73
N ARG A 638 35.51 -15.10 -22.89
CA ARG A 638 34.35 -15.32 -22.03
C ARG A 638 33.26 -16.07 -22.76
N ASN A 639 32.61 -16.99 -22.05
CA ASN A 639 31.45 -17.73 -22.54
C ASN A 639 30.19 -17.03 -22.09
N VAL A 640 29.27 -16.66 -23.02
CA VAL A 640 28.03 -15.95 -22.73
C VAL A 640 26.87 -16.64 -23.45
N PHE A 641 25.77 -16.84 -22.72
CA PHE A 641 24.51 -17.34 -23.28
C PHE A 641 23.50 -16.22 -23.44
N SER A 642 22.86 -16.12 -24.63
CA SER A 642 21.84 -15.13 -24.92
C SER A 642 20.58 -15.76 -25.52
N GLY A 643 19.40 -15.29 -25.12
CA GLY A 643 18.08 -15.82 -25.52
C GLY A 643 17.59 -15.39 -26.90
N ILE A 644 18.47 -15.22 -27.86
CA ILE A 644 18.17 -14.58 -29.15
C ILE A 644 18.17 -15.57 -30.36
N ALA A 645 18.20 -16.87 -30.12
CA ALA A 645 18.22 -17.90 -31.20
C ALA A 645 17.01 -17.86 -32.14
N LYS A 646 15.89 -17.24 -31.72
CA LYS A 646 14.72 -17.04 -32.58
C LYS A 646 14.88 -15.91 -33.62
N PHE A 647 15.84 -15.02 -33.39
CA PHE A 647 16.01 -13.79 -34.17
C PHE A 647 17.28 -13.79 -35.03
N TYR A 648 18.27 -14.61 -34.66
CA TYR A 648 19.57 -14.66 -35.33
C TYR A 648 20.03 -16.09 -35.53
N ASN A 649 20.59 -16.35 -36.74
CA ASN A 649 21.43 -17.51 -36.96
C ASN A 649 22.83 -17.22 -36.44
N PRO A 650 23.54 -18.19 -35.86
CA PRO A 650 24.90 -18.01 -35.33
C PRO A 650 25.89 -17.32 -36.29
N GLU A 651 25.85 -17.69 -37.58
CA GLU A 651 26.73 -17.16 -38.62
C GLU A 651 26.59 -15.62 -38.83
N GLN A 652 25.42 -15.04 -38.51
CA GLN A 652 25.19 -13.61 -38.66
C GLN A 652 25.89 -12.79 -37.58
N LEU A 653 26.29 -13.41 -36.48
CA LEU A 653 26.87 -12.79 -35.31
C LEU A 653 28.37 -12.98 -35.17
N VAL A 654 28.93 -14.04 -35.74
CA VAL A 654 30.39 -14.27 -35.75
C VAL A 654 31.10 -13.12 -36.46
N GLY A 655 32.17 -12.63 -35.84
CA GLY A 655 32.97 -11.51 -36.34
C GLY A 655 32.36 -10.14 -36.02
N LYS A 656 31.16 -10.03 -35.49
CA LYS A 656 30.57 -8.75 -35.08
C LYS A 656 31.22 -8.20 -33.81
N THR A 657 31.24 -6.88 -33.73
CA THR A 657 31.65 -6.16 -32.53
C THR A 657 30.37 -5.78 -31.75
N VAL A 658 30.26 -6.26 -30.52
CA VAL A 658 29.03 -6.10 -29.67
C VAL A 658 29.37 -5.46 -28.34
N VAL A 659 28.33 -4.99 -27.61
CA VAL A 659 28.48 -4.50 -26.25
C VAL A 659 28.18 -5.63 -25.28
N CYS A 660 29.09 -5.87 -24.33
CA CYS A 660 28.96 -6.87 -23.28
C CYS A 660 29.07 -6.22 -21.89
N VAL A 661 28.14 -6.53 -20.99
CA VAL A 661 28.28 -6.21 -19.56
C VAL A 661 29.19 -7.28 -18.94
N THR A 662 30.35 -6.83 -18.45
CA THR A 662 31.45 -7.75 -18.06
C THR A 662 31.64 -7.92 -16.56
N ASN A 663 31.04 -7.07 -15.72
CA ASN A 663 31.14 -7.16 -14.27
C ASN A 663 29.92 -7.83 -13.60
N LEU A 664 29.15 -8.61 -14.35
CA LEU A 664 28.11 -9.47 -13.77
C LEU A 664 28.74 -10.74 -13.15
N ALA A 665 28.19 -11.16 -12.01
CA ALA A 665 28.57 -12.42 -11.40
C ALA A 665 28.32 -13.61 -12.38
N PRO A 666 29.25 -14.53 -12.55
CA PRO A 666 29.07 -15.69 -13.42
C PRO A 666 27.82 -16.49 -13.04
N ARG A 667 26.92 -16.72 -14.02
CA ARG A 667 25.67 -17.44 -13.81
C ARG A 667 25.77 -18.88 -14.31
N LYS A 668 25.60 -19.83 -13.38
CA LYS A 668 25.55 -21.26 -13.73
C LYS A 668 24.19 -21.57 -14.38
N MET A 669 24.22 -22.08 -15.60
CA MET A 669 23.07 -22.49 -16.38
C MET A 669 23.13 -23.99 -16.66
N LYS A 670 22.04 -24.60 -17.16
CA LYS A 670 21.99 -26.02 -17.51
C LYS A 670 23.06 -26.42 -18.56
N PHE A 671 23.43 -25.46 -19.39
CA PHE A 671 24.33 -25.71 -20.56
C PHE A 671 25.75 -25.15 -20.37
N GLY A 672 26.08 -24.59 -19.23
CA GLY A 672 27.39 -24.01 -18.92
C GLY A 672 27.30 -22.77 -18.00
N ILE A 673 28.40 -22.06 -17.87
CA ILE A 673 28.50 -20.83 -17.10
C ILE A 673 28.45 -19.66 -18.07
N SER A 674 27.55 -18.68 -17.83
CA SER A 674 27.53 -17.41 -18.56
C SER A 674 28.31 -16.37 -17.76
N GLU A 675 29.30 -15.73 -18.39
CA GLU A 675 30.29 -14.84 -17.77
C GLU A 675 30.08 -13.37 -18.18
N GLY A 676 28.85 -13.01 -18.55
CA GLY A 676 28.48 -11.68 -18.99
C GLY A 676 27.09 -11.64 -19.64
N MET A 677 26.72 -10.48 -20.19
CA MET A 677 25.46 -10.27 -20.90
C MET A 677 25.70 -9.41 -22.14
N ILE A 678 25.31 -9.90 -23.33
CA ILE A 678 25.31 -9.13 -24.57
C ILE A 678 24.04 -8.22 -24.57
N LEU A 679 24.21 -6.95 -24.91
CA LEU A 679 23.11 -6.00 -25.01
C LEU A 679 22.33 -6.19 -26.32
N SER A 680 21.01 -6.20 -26.20
CA SER A 680 20.08 -6.20 -27.34
C SER A 680 18.90 -5.31 -27.05
N ALA A 681 18.31 -4.72 -28.10
CA ALA A 681 17.09 -3.95 -28.03
C ALA A 681 15.94 -4.77 -28.64
N GLU A 682 14.81 -4.87 -27.92
CA GLU A 682 13.60 -5.55 -28.40
C GLU A 682 12.38 -4.64 -28.30
N LYS A 683 11.57 -4.59 -29.36
CA LYS A 683 10.26 -3.93 -29.35
C LYS A 683 9.33 -4.60 -30.36
N ALA A 684 8.11 -4.90 -29.91
CA ALA A 684 7.05 -5.48 -30.76
C ALA A 684 7.46 -6.75 -31.52
N GLY A 685 8.24 -7.64 -30.90
CA GLY A 685 8.68 -8.91 -31.51
C GLY A 685 9.83 -8.77 -32.51
N GLN A 686 10.45 -7.59 -32.59
CA GLN A 686 11.68 -7.36 -33.34
C GLN A 686 12.84 -7.16 -32.37
N LEU A 687 13.91 -7.92 -32.52
CA LEU A 687 15.09 -7.83 -31.67
C LEU A 687 16.32 -7.51 -32.50
N THR A 688 17.16 -6.58 -32.02
CA THR A 688 18.48 -6.31 -32.60
C THR A 688 19.55 -6.33 -31.52
N VAL A 689 20.70 -6.95 -31.85
CA VAL A 689 21.88 -6.89 -30.99
C VAL A 689 22.57 -5.55 -31.17
N VAL A 690 22.99 -4.92 -30.08
CA VAL A 690 23.75 -3.66 -30.14
C VAL A 690 25.14 -3.94 -30.70
N THR A 691 25.42 -3.49 -31.92
CA THR A 691 26.70 -3.62 -32.59
C THR A 691 27.42 -2.29 -32.71
N LEU A 692 28.73 -2.33 -32.68
CA LEU A 692 29.59 -1.16 -32.86
C LEU A 692 30.42 -1.33 -34.14
N ASP A 693 31.05 -0.24 -34.56
CA ASP A 693 31.96 -0.27 -35.70
C ASP A 693 33.20 -1.16 -35.42
N ASP A 694 33.61 -1.95 -36.41
CA ASP A 694 34.68 -2.93 -36.26
C ASP A 694 36.08 -2.34 -36.00
N HIS A 695 36.25 -1.01 -36.13
CA HIS A 695 37.50 -0.32 -35.82
C HIS A 695 37.73 -0.13 -34.31
N ILE A 696 36.71 -0.32 -33.48
CA ILE A 696 36.82 -0.21 -32.02
C ILE A 696 37.41 -1.53 -31.49
N PRO A 697 38.56 -1.51 -30.79
CA PRO A 697 39.16 -2.72 -30.28
C PRO A 697 38.37 -3.37 -29.16
N ALA A 698 38.42 -4.70 -29.06
CA ALA A 698 37.91 -5.43 -27.91
C ALA A 698 38.58 -4.92 -26.60
N GLY A 699 37.81 -4.84 -25.54
CA GLY A 699 38.26 -4.30 -24.25
C GLY A 699 38.08 -2.81 -24.06
N ALA A 700 37.69 -2.06 -25.08
CA ALA A 700 37.32 -0.63 -24.89
C ALA A 700 36.09 -0.52 -23.99
N THR A 701 36.10 0.41 -23.03
CA THR A 701 35.01 0.65 -22.10
C THR A 701 34.04 1.65 -22.71
N LEU A 702 32.75 1.40 -22.59
CA LEU A 702 31.71 2.40 -22.88
C LEU A 702 31.51 3.26 -21.62
N ALA A 703 31.52 4.60 -21.82
CA ALA A 703 31.31 5.58 -20.76
C ALA A 703 29.97 6.30 -20.91
#